data_f84c09830ae2a0d8ba8ce26e8e3e3b5f
#
_entry.id   f84c09830ae2a0d8ba8ce26e8e3e3b5f
#
_cell.length_a   1.000
_cell.length_b   1.000
_cell.length_c   1.000
_cell.angle_alpha   90.00
_cell.angle_beta   90.00
_cell.angle_gamma   90.00
#
_symmetry.space_group_name_H-M   'P 1'
#
loop_
_entity.id
_entity.type
_entity.pdbx_description
1 polymer ?
#
loop_
_entity_poly.entity_id
_entity_poly.type
_entity_poly.pdbx_seq_one_letter_code
_entity_poly.pdbx_strand_id
1 'polypeptide(L)'
;MDTFDSARESLEGYLRRIGCLNDRYRRGEIHVHVPAGLDEDAPIDDLVRRCLPDSARALDAASRSLFYSLPVAFDPAHSVGPYLATVDRDPEGEPYRFLDMGAMIATQAFGENDPRVVEALLRDLPYVTSRFAHSEYQTALSLRLKAALDRVAPKGTPRHFVVNTGAEAVENAIKAVLLNRVKTSGEASGGSIVSFEGAFHGRTLGSLAVTHRKKARLGFPTFDWPHVSFPAVDGTPRESARREERSLKQVWDLIASVRMPRAEQRRESFQRELEAIDGFLAAPGGDLDAFVRAQREALGEEPLRRARRVAAVLVEPIQGEGGVHFTSAGFMRRLRVLTRIYDVPLLFDEVQTGWGATGRLWAHEMFDLPAPPDAVIWAKKAQNGVLFVSEELATFFQEEKKFNTTWEGDSVGMVRLLAVLDRLDLDQVARTGEHARAGLEAFARDYAGLIHGVRGAGVMLGFDVVRGDWRDALRERAFRLGLVLLPAGERTLRFYPRYDTEPYVIDEAVGLLRRAIEDLIRGRNEPAVAAGPEIRVGTLECPIEAIEAVELTPARFAELESQIVAVEAERYGDASQYPPDVLRAGRRPLLQFPSAVLAGTLSNPGALGLALRDRVSGRVVAYALGSALEGHDEEGVSADPRLGENDTFYLHALATLPSIKNQVEVENLLLTRIRDQALAGSFSHLSTLIEERVHRTGPEWLRNAQVLQVVDDYLRSGIRFVYLHTEIDGAGAPVVVERRRTRR
;
A
#
# COMPACT_ATOMS: atom_id res chain seq x y z
N MET A 1 -36.27 -21.62 -33.45
CA MET A 1 -36.15 -20.31 -34.12
C MET A 1 -36.36 -19.20 -33.10
N ASP A 2 -37.39 -19.25 -32.30
CA ASP A 2 -37.73 -18.17 -31.32
C ASP A 2 -36.59 -17.79 -30.33
N THR A 3 -35.79 -18.76 -29.90
CA THR A 3 -34.70 -18.49 -28.91
C THR A 3 -33.58 -17.65 -29.51
N PHE A 4 -33.20 -17.89 -30.76
CA PHE A 4 -32.15 -17.12 -31.43
C PHE A 4 -32.65 -15.74 -31.87
N ASP A 5 -33.92 -15.61 -32.23
CA ASP A 5 -34.51 -14.31 -32.58
C ASP A 5 -34.59 -13.40 -31.34
N SER A 6 -35.03 -13.90 -30.21
CA SER A 6 -35.02 -13.16 -28.93
C SER A 6 -33.60 -12.75 -28.50
N ALA A 7 -32.64 -13.66 -28.62
CA ALA A 7 -31.22 -13.35 -28.34
C ALA A 7 -30.65 -12.28 -29.25
N ARG A 8 -31.02 -12.32 -30.52
CA ARG A 8 -30.62 -11.32 -31.55
C ARG A 8 -31.20 -9.94 -31.18
N GLU A 9 -32.49 -9.85 -30.90
CA GLU A 9 -33.14 -8.58 -30.49
C GLU A 9 -32.52 -8.00 -29.25
N SER A 10 -32.21 -8.84 -28.26
CA SER A 10 -31.53 -8.43 -27.03
C SER A 10 -30.13 -7.89 -27.32
N LEU A 11 -29.38 -8.56 -28.20
CA LEU A 11 -28.04 -8.13 -28.59
C LEU A 11 -28.08 -6.81 -29.39
N GLU A 12 -29.02 -6.67 -30.33
CA GLU A 12 -29.18 -5.42 -31.07
C GLU A 12 -29.57 -4.25 -30.15
N GLY A 13 -30.45 -4.51 -29.16
CA GLY A 13 -30.82 -3.55 -28.13
C GLY A 13 -29.63 -3.11 -27.32
N TYR A 14 -28.81 -4.05 -26.89
CA TYR A 14 -27.56 -3.77 -26.15
C TYR A 14 -26.57 -2.94 -26.99
N LEU A 15 -26.34 -3.31 -28.26
CA LEU A 15 -25.41 -2.59 -29.14
C LEU A 15 -25.86 -1.16 -29.43
N ARG A 16 -27.15 -0.93 -29.64
CA ARG A 16 -27.72 0.43 -29.78
C ARG A 16 -27.50 1.25 -28.52
N ARG A 17 -27.73 0.68 -27.35
CA ARG A 17 -27.53 1.36 -26.06
C ARG A 17 -26.08 1.74 -25.84
N ILE A 18 -25.13 0.82 -25.99
CA ILE A 18 -23.72 1.14 -25.77
C ILE A 18 -23.18 2.14 -26.82
N GLY A 19 -23.69 2.09 -28.04
CA GLY A 19 -23.38 3.11 -29.08
C GLY A 19 -23.80 4.50 -28.59
N CYS A 20 -25.04 4.66 -28.18
CA CYS A 20 -25.56 5.91 -27.64
C CYS A 20 -24.78 6.39 -26.40
N LEU A 21 -24.48 5.49 -25.46
CA LEU A 21 -23.70 5.83 -24.25
C LEU A 21 -22.29 6.30 -24.59
N ASN A 22 -21.59 5.61 -25.50
CA ASN A 22 -20.26 6.02 -25.93
C ASN A 22 -20.26 7.37 -26.65
N ASP A 23 -21.29 7.65 -27.47
CA ASP A 23 -21.42 8.97 -28.12
C ASP A 23 -21.67 10.09 -27.10
N ARG A 24 -22.53 9.86 -26.11
CA ARG A 24 -22.77 10.80 -25.01
C ARG A 24 -21.49 11.02 -24.17
N TYR A 25 -20.76 9.94 -23.88
CA TYR A 25 -19.47 10.01 -23.18
C TYR A 25 -18.46 10.88 -23.92
N ARG A 26 -18.25 10.63 -25.22
CA ARG A 26 -17.33 11.42 -26.05
C ARG A 26 -17.72 12.90 -26.17
N ARG A 27 -19.03 13.22 -26.10
CA ARG A 27 -19.51 14.60 -26.09
C ARG A 27 -19.46 15.26 -24.71
N GLY A 28 -18.98 14.58 -23.68
CA GLY A 28 -18.93 15.10 -22.31
C GLY A 28 -20.33 15.24 -21.67
N GLU A 29 -21.27 14.40 -22.05
CA GLU A 29 -22.64 14.43 -21.51
C GLU A 29 -22.88 13.39 -20.39
N ILE A 30 -21.86 12.60 -20.06
CA ILE A 30 -21.91 11.61 -18.99
C ILE A 30 -21.11 12.15 -17.80
N HIS A 31 -21.76 12.24 -16.66
CA HIS A 31 -21.19 12.74 -15.41
C HIS A 31 -21.56 11.84 -14.24
N VAL A 32 -20.89 12.08 -13.10
CA VAL A 32 -21.29 11.49 -11.83
C VAL A 32 -22.75 11.86 -11.52
N HIS A 33 -23.52 10.84 -11.19
CA HIS A 33 -24.93 10.97 -10.82
C HIS A 33 -25.21 10.05 -9.64
N VAL A 34 -25.35 10.63 -8.46
CA VAL A 34 -25.63 9.89 -7.22
C VAL A 34 -26.95 10.33 -6.61
N PRO A 35 -27.63 9.46 -5.86
CA PRO A 35 -28.90 9.82 -5.24
C PRO A 35 -28.74 10.94 -4.21
N ALA A 36 -29.74 11.80 -4.11
CA ALA A 36 -29.82 12.80 -3.05
C ALA A 36 -29.80 12.11 -1.68
N GLY A 37 -29.06 12.70 -0.75
CA GLY A 37 -28.90 12.18 0.61
C GLY A 37 -27.83 11.11 0.79
N LEU A 38 -27.13 10.67 -0.26
CA LEU A 38 -25.97 9.77 -0.12
C LEU A 38 -24.79 10.49 0.56
N ASP A 39 -24.75 11.80 0.47
CA ASP A 39 -23.71 12.66 1.06
C ASP A 39 -24.03 13.13 2.49
N GLU A 40 -25.14 12.70 3.08
CA GLU A 40 -25.49 12.99 4.48
C GLU A 40 -24.50 12.38 5.48
N ASP A 41 -24.45 12.93 6.68
CA ASP A 41 -23.61 12.43 7.77
C ASP A 41 -24.31 11.32 8.54
N ALA A 42 -24.26 10.10 7.99
CA ALA A 42 -24.78 8.87 8.57
C ALA A 42 -23.91 7.68 8.15
N PRO A 43 -24.00 6.51 8.82
CA PRO A 43 -23.27 5.32 8.41
C PRO A 43 -23.54 4.95 6.95
N ILE A 44 -22.51 4.63 6.19
CA ILE A 44 -22.62 4.40 4.73
C ILE A 44 -23.60 3.27 4.39
N ASP A 45 -23.65 2.22 5.21
CA ASP A 45 -24.58 1.11 5.00
C ASP A 45 -26.05 1.54 5.14
N ASP A 46 -26.36 2.45 6.07
CA ASP A 46 -27.71 3.01 6.25
C ASP A 46 -28.08 3.91 5.08
N LEU A 47 -27.14 4.72 4.60
CA LEU A 47 -27.33 5.58 3.43
C LEU A 47 -27.58 4.75 2.18
N VAL A 48 -26.81 3.68 1.95
CA VAL A 48 -26.99 2.78 0.81
C VAL A 48 -28.36 2.09 0.89
N ARG A 49 -28.77 1.58 2.04
CA ARG A 49 -30.11 0.97 2.22
C ARG A 49 -31.24 1.94 1.89
N ARG A 50 -31.09 3.21 2.22
CA ARG A 50 -32.08 4.25 1.96
C ARG A 50 -32.04 4.76 0.53
N CYS A 51 -30.85 5.07 0.01
CA CYS A 51 -30.66 5.78 -1.26
C CYS A 51 -30.46 4.85 -2.46
N LEU A 52 -29.97 3.62 -2.23
CA LEU A 52 -29.66 2.60 -3.24
C LEU A 52 -30.26 1.23 -2.82
N PRO A 53 -31.58 1.14 -2.68
CA PRO A 53 -32.25 -0.04 -2.09
C PRO A 53 -32.09 -1.32 -2.94
N ASP A 54 -31.94 -1.23 -4.25
CA ASP A 54 -31.74 -2.39 -5.12
C ASP A 54 -30.34 -2.96 -4.96
N SER A 55 -29.32 -2.10 -4.86
CA SER A 55 -27.95 -2.48 -4.49
C SER A 55 -27.93 -3.17 -3.12
N ALA A 56 -28.57 -2.57 -2.11
CA ALA A 56 -28.63 -3.13 -0.77
C ALA A 56 -29.27 -4.52 -0.77
N ARG A 57 -30.40 -4.70 -1.45
CA ARG A 57 -31.09 -6.00 -1.58
C ARG A 57 -30.23 -7.04 -2.29
N ALA A 58 -29.57 -6.66 -3.38
CA ALA A 58 -28.71 -7.56 -4.14
C ALA A 58 -27.51 -8.02 -3.31
N LEU A 59 -26.87 -7.10 -2.57
CA LEU A 59 -25.75 -7.40 -1.71
C LEU A 59 -26.14 -8.23 -0.49
N ASP A 60 -27.28 -7.94 0.16
CA ASP A 60 -27.80 -8.73 1.28
C ASP A 60 -28.12 -10.17 0.87
N ALA A 61 -28.67 -10.37 -0.33
CA ALA A 61 -28.92 -11.69 -0.88
C ALA A 61 -27.61 -12.48 -1.13
N ALA A 62 -26.53 -11.78 -1.50
CA ALA A 62 -25.20 -12.36 -1.73
C ALA A 62 -24.34 -12.45 -0.45
N SER A 63 -24.71 -11.79 0.64
CA SER A 63 -23.88 -11.56 1.84
C SER A 63 -23.43 -12.85 2.55
N ARG A 64 -24.12 -13.98 2.34
CA ARG A 64 -23.74 -15.28 2.91
C ARG A 64 -22.49 -15.90 2.27
N SER A 65 -22.04 -15.37 1.15
CA SER A 65 -20.97 -15.96 0.35
C SER A 65 -19.80 -15.03 0.03
N LEU A 66 -19.93 -13.70 0.21
CA LEU A 66 -18.96 -12.75 -0.30
C LEU A 66 -18.64 -11.62 0.68
N PHE A 67 -17.34 -11.33 0.77
CA PHE A 67 -16.84 -10.06 1.29
C PHE A 67 -16.78 -9.07 0.11
N TYR A 68 -17.50 -7.95 0.20
CA TYR A 68 -17.39 -6.85 -0.77
C TYR A 68 -16.84 -5.60 -0.09
N SER A 69 -16.05 -4.83 -0.86
CA SER A 69 -15.41 -3.60 -0.36
C SER A 69 -16.19 -2.33 -0.72
N LEU A 70 -17.12 -2.41 -1.65
CA LEU A 70 -18.02 -1.30 -2.03
C LEU A 70 -19.45 -1.71 -1.75
N PRO A 71 -20.24 -0.88 -1.05
CA PRO A 71 -21.60 -1.21 -0.66
C PRO A 71 -22.65 -0.94 -1.77
N VAL A 72 -22.24 -1.03 -3.04
CA VAL A 72 -23.06 -0.75 -4.23
C VAL A 72 -22.94 -1.88 -5.25
N ALA A 73 -24.06 -2.30 -5.82
CA ALA A 73 -24.11 -3.24 -6.93
C ALA A 73 -24.10 -2.47 -8.26
N PHE A 74 -23.16 -2.83 -9.14
CA PHE A 74 -23.00 -2.18 -10.44
C PHE A 74 -23.64 -2.98 -11.56
N ASP A 75 -24.09 -2.24 -12.60
CA ASP A 75 -24.67 -2.75 -13.84
C ASP A 75 -23.70 -2.48 -15.02
N PRO A 76 -22.86 -3.45 -15.40
CA PRO A 76 -21.92 -3.27 -16.49
C PRO A 76 -22.58 -2.94 -17.83
N ALA A 77 -23.83 -3.38 -18.06
CA ALA A 77 -24.52 -3.16 -19.33
C ALA A 77 -24.92 -1.70 -19.56
N HIS A 78 -24.92 -0.88 -18.53
CA HIS A 78 -25.23 0.56 -18.58
C HIS A 78 -24.03 1.44 -18.19
N SER A 79 -22.88 0.83 -17.92
CA SER A 79 -21.62 1.52 -17.64
C SER A 79 -20.96 1.99 -18.94
N VAL A 80 -20.17 3.07 -18.89
CA VAL A 80 -19.44 3.57 -20.07
C VAL A 80 -18.18 4.32 -19.64
N GLY A 81 -17.07 4.09 -20.34
CA GLY A 81 -15.79 4.71 -19.95
C GLY A 81 -15.45 4.39 -18.51
N PRO A 82 -15.04 5.35 -17.68
CA PRO A 82 -14.80 5.14 -16.25
C PRO A 82 -16.06 5.25 -15.38
N TYR A 83 -17.23 5.53 -15.95
CA TYR A 83 -18.49 5.66 -15.21
C TYR A 83 -19.17 4.31 -15.02
N LEU A 84 -19.27 3.87 -13.78
CA LEU A 84 -19.92 2.63 -13.38
C LEU A 84 -21.39 2.91 -13.02
N ALA A 85 -22.32 2.40 -13.83
CA ALA A 85 -23.75 2.48 -13.56
C ALA A 85 -24.12 1.54 -12.41
N THR A 86 -25.07 1.95 -11.54
CA THR A 86 -25.64 1.10 -10.51
C THR A 86 -26.84 0.31 -11.04
N VAL A 87 -27.25 -0.72 -10.31
CA VAL A 87 -28.53 -1.41 -10.56
C VAL A 87 -29.73 -0.54 -10.17
N ASP A 88 -29.53 0.42 -9.27
CA ASP A 88 -30.55 1.40 -8.85
C ASP A 88 -30.79 2.43 -9.95
N ARG A 89 -32.00 2.96 -9.97
CA ARG A 89 -32.46 3.95 -10.94
C ARG A 89 -33.02 5.18 -10.22
N ASP A 90 -32.86 6.33 -10.83
CA ASP A 90 -33.54 7.56 -10.43
C ASP A 90 -35.06 7.51 -10.82
N PRO A 91 -35.86 8.52 -10.43
CA PRO A 91 -37.28 8.59 -10.80
C PRO A 91 -37.54 8.63 -12.31
N GLU A 92 -36.56 9.08 -13.11
CA GLU A 92 -36.62 9.15 -14.57
C GLU A 92 -36.20 7.83 -15.23
N GLY A 93 -35.75 6.84 -14.45
CA GLY A 93 -35.31 5.52 -14.88
C GLY A 93 -33.83 5.45 -15.33
N GLU A 94 -33.05 6.53 -15.16
CA GLU A 94 -31.62 6.53 -15.45
C GLU A 94 -30.83 5.89 -14.30
N PRO A 95 -29.75 5.13 -14.58
CA PRO A 95 -28.92 4.56 -13.54
C PRO A 95 -28.11 5.66 -12.83
N TYR A 96 -27.94 5.55 -11.52
CA TYR A 96 -26.90 6.30 -10.85
C TYR A 96 -25.52 5.88 -11.35
N ARG A 97 -24.56 6.79 -11.35
CA ARG A 97 -23.22 6.58 -11.91
C ARG A 97 -22.14 7.05 -10.96
N PHE A 98 -21.20 6.15 -10.69
CA PHE A 98 -19.98 6.42 -9.94
C PHE A 98 -18.80 6.49 -10.88
N LEU A 99 -17.87 7.41 -10.62
CA LEU A 99 -16.65 7.59 -11.38
C LEU A 99 -15.52 6.76 -10.75
N ASP A 100 -15.00 5.76 -11.47
CA ASP A 100 -13.94 4.88 -11.00
C ASP A 100 -12.56 5.36 -11.44
N MET A 101 -11.83 6.00 -10.53
CA MET A 101 -10.41 6.36 -10.67
C MET A 101 -9.47 5.28 -10.09
N GLY A 102 -9.93 4.06 -9.92
CA GLY A 102 -9.13 2.89 -9.57
C GLY A 102 -8.90 1.94 -10.75
N ALA A 103 -9.47 2.22 -11.94
CA ALA A 103 -9.44 1.37 -13.13
C ALA A 103 -9.75 -0.10 -12.81
N MET A 104 -10.82 -0.36 -12.03
CA MET A 104 -11.20 -1.70 -11.54
C MET A 104 -10.01 -2.43 -10.89
N ILE A 105 -9.37 -1.79 -9.92
CA ILE A 105 -8.14 -2.28 -9.27
C ILE A 105 -6.99 -2.42 -10.28
N ALA A 106 -6.86 -1.44 -11.19
CA ALA A 106 -5.86 -1.39 -12.26
C ALA A 106 -5.97 -2.54 -13.28
N THR A 107 -7.15 -3.19 -13.40
CA THR A 107 -7.36 -4.29 -14.37
C THR A 107 -7.85 -3.80 -15.72
N GLN A 108 -8.39 -2.59 -15.81
CA GLN A 108 -8.92 -2.04 -17.06
C GLN A 108 -7.93 -1.05 -17.70
N ALA A 109 -7.53 -1.32 -18.93
CA ALA A 109 -6.77 -0.39 -19.74
C ALA A 109 -7.69 0.66 -20.39
N PHE A 110 -8.87 0.25 -20.83
CA PHE A 110 -9.87 1.06 -21.50
C PHE A 110 -11.17 1.11 -20.73
N GLY A 111 -12.06 2.03 -21.12
CA GLY A 111 -13.35 2.22 -20.48
C GLY A 111 -14.30 1.03 -20.59
N GLU A 112 -15.31 0.99 -19.74
CA GLU A 112 -16.39 0.02 -19.82
C GLU A 112 -17.12 0.15 -21.16
N ASN A 113 -17.52 -0.99 -21.73
CA ASN A 113 -18.22 -1.06 -23.02
C ASN A 113 -17.50 -0.33 -24.17
N ASP A 114 -16.16 -0.34 -24.15
CA ASP A 114 -15.38 0.16 -25.29
C ASP A 114 -15.80 -0.55 -26.57
N PRO A 115 -16.25 0.17 -27.59
CA PRO A 115 -16.82 -0.42 -28.80
C PRO A 115 -15.89 -1.44 -29.49
N ARG A 116 -14.58 -1.21 -29.44
CA ARG A 116 -13.59 -2.06 -30.10
C ARG A 116 -13.36 -3.37 -29.34
N VAL A 117 -13.48 -3.37 -28.00
CA VAL A 117 -13.45 -4.60 -27.19
C VAL A 117 -14.73 -5.39 -27.42
N VAL A 118 -15.87 -4.71 -27.47
CA VAL A 118 -17.18 -5.35 -27.78
C VAL A 118 -17.16 -5.97 -29.16
N GLU A 119 -16.66 -5.25 -30.17
CA GLU A 119 -16.51 -5.76 -31.54
C GLU A 119 -15.62 -7.01 -31.60
N ALA A 120 -14.48 -6.99 -30.88
CA ALA A 120 -13.59 -8.15 -30.83
C ALA A 120 -14.29 -9.37 -30.18
N LEU A 121 -15.06 -9.18 -29.12
CA LEU A 121 -15.83 -10.25 -28.47
C LEU A 121 -16.90 -10.82 -29.41
N LEU A 122 -17.60 -9.96 -30.16
CA LEU A 122 -18.61 -10.40 -31.14
C LEU A 122 -17.99 -11.18 -32.30
N ARG A 123 -16.87 -10.69 -32.85
CA ARG A 123 -16.13 -11.36 -33.92
C ARG A 123 -15.64 -12.74 -33.51
N ASP A 124 -15.12 -12.85 -32.28
CA ASP A 124 -14.52 -14.06 -31.75
C ASP A 124 -15.51 -14.90 -30.89
N LEU A 125 -16.82 -14.59 -30.95
CA LEU A 125 -17.86 -15.27 -30.20
C LEU A 125 -17.81 -16.81 -30.33
N PRO A 126 -17.57 -17.41 -31.51
CA PRO A 126 -17.46 -18.87 -31.63
C PRO A 126 -16.38 -19.51 -30.78
N TYR A 127 -15.33 -18.77 -30.43
CA TYR A 127 -14.21 -19.27 -29.60
C TYR A 127 -14.47 -19.15 -28.10
N VAL A 128 -15.50 -18.42 -27.69
CA VAL A 128 -15.80 -18.15 -26.27
C VAL A 128 -17.09 -18.79 -25.77
N THR A 129 -17.88 -19.40 -26.65
CA THR A 129 -19.11 -20.13 -26.30
C THR A 129 -18.83 -21.40 -25.48
N SER A 130 -17.62 -21.95 -25.62
CA SER A 130 -17.13 -23.08 -24.83
C SER A 130 -15.74 -22.77 -24.33
N ARG A 131 -15.43 -23.20 -23.10
CA ARG A 131 -14.09 -23.08 -22.54
C ARG A 131 -13.28 -24.31 -22.88
N PHE A 132 -12.19 -24.14 -23.62
CA PHE A 132 -11.25 -25.20 -23.96
C PHE A 132 -10.15 -25.32 -22.89
N ALA A 133 -9.72 -26.56 -22.64
CA ALA A 133 -8.54 -26.84 -21.82
C ALA A 133 -7.27 -26.62 -22.68
N HIS A 134 -6.81 -25.39 -22.75
CA HIS A 134 -5.71 -24.99 -23.64
C HIS A 134 -4.36 -25.64 -23.29
N SER A 135 -4.25 -26.28 -22.12
CA SER A 135 -3.11 -27.11 -21.75
C SER A 135 -2.93 -28.31 -22.70
N GLU A 136 -4.03 -28.84 -23.22
CA GLU A 136 -4.04 -30.02 -24.09
C GLU A 136 -4.62 -29.72 -25.48
N TYR A 137 -5.60 -28.81 -25.56
CA TYR A 137 -6.37 -28.53 -26.77
C TYR A 137 -6.14 -27.09 -27.25
N GLN A 138 -5.20 -26.90 -28.16
CA GLN A 138 -4.94 -25.58 -28.72
C GLN A 138 -6.04 -25.15 -29.70
N THR A 139 -6.49 -23.93 -29.59
CA THR A 139 -7.47 -23.31 -30.51
C THR A 139 -6.82 -22.24 -31.37
N ALA A 140 -7.46 -21.87 -32.46
CA ALA A 140 -6.98 -20.75 -33.30
C ALA A 140 -6.85 -19.45 -32.46
N LEU A 141 -7.73 -19.24 -31.47
CA LEU A 141 -7.66 -18.10 -30.58
C LEU A 141 -6.40 -18.15 -29.71
N SER A 142 -6.11 -19.29 -29.05
CA SER A 142 -4.92 -19.44 -28.20
C SER A 142 -3.61 -19.30 -29.00
N LEU A 143 -3.58 -19.82 -30.22
CA LEU A 143 -2.42 -19.68 -31.12
C LEU A 143 -2.22 -18.23 -31.57
N ARG A 144 -3.31 -17.50 -31.88
CA ARG A 144 -3.25 -16.05 -32.17
C ARG A 144 -2.69 -15.27 -30.99
N LEU A 145 -3.15 -15.59 -29.78
CA LEU A 145 -2.65 -14.95 -28.58
C LEU A 145 -1.16 -15.23 -28.38
N LYS A 146 -0.73 -16.49 -28.48
CA LYS A 146 0.70 -16.86 -28.36
C LYS A 146 1.56 -16.09 -29.36
N ALA A 147 1.16 -16.02 -30.63
CA ALA A 147 1.85 -15.24 -31.66
C ALA A 147 1.83 -13.71 -31.37
N ALA A 148 0.80 -13.20 -30.72
CA ALA A 148 0.76 -11.80 -30.31
C ALA A 148 1.71 -11.54 -29.13
N LEU A 149 1.78 -12.45 -28.16
CA LEU A 149 2.70 -12.37 -27.01
C LEU A 149 4.17 -12.45 -27.43
N ASP A 150 4.50 -13.28 -28.46
CA ASP A 150 5.86 -13.34 -29.03
C ASP A 150 6.34 -11.97 -29.52
N ARG A 151 5.44 -11.16 -30.12
CA ARG A 151 5.78 -9.82 -30.65
C ARG A 151 6.03 -8.77 -29.57
N VAL A 152 5.46 -8.97 -28.39
CA VAL A 152 5.49 -7.98 -27.30
C VAL A 152 6.31 -8.45 -26.11
N ALA A 153 6.91 -9.61 -26.20
CA ALA A 153 7.73 -10.16 -25.12
C ALA A 153 8.82 -9.17 -24.67
N PRO A 154 9.01 -8.97 -23.36
CA PRO A 154 10.10 -8.12 -22.87
C PRO A 154 11.45 -8.61 -23.38
N LYS A 155 12.36 -7.67 -23.63
CA LYS A 155 13.71 -8.00 -24.08
C LYS A 155 14.37 -9.02 -23.15
N GLY A 156 14.93 -10.10 -23.70
CA GLY A 156 15.61 -11.16 -22.96
C GLY A 156 14.70 -12.23 -22.34
N THR A 157 13.37 -12.09 -22.49
CA THR A 157 12.39 -13.07 -21.99
C THR A 157 11.44 -13.52 -23.10
N PRO A 158 11.95 -14.20 -24.16
CA PRO A 158 11.19 -14.50 -25.35
C PRO A 158 10.16 -15.64 -25.19
N ARG A 159 10.22 -16.37 -24.08
CA ARG A 159 9.30 -17.49 -23.82
C ARG A 159 8.21 -17.05 -22.87
N HIS A 160 6.99 -17.50 -23.12
CA HIS A 160 5.86 -17.15 -22.27
C HIS A 160 4.98 -18.33 -21.93
N PHE A 161 4.30 -18.21 -20.80
CA PHE A 161 3.34 -19.15 -20.27
C PHE A 161 2.07 -18.40 -19.82
N VAL A 162 0.91 -18.84 -20.30
CA VAL A 162 -0.38 -18.19 -20.01
C VAL A 162 -1.10 -18.96 -18.92
N VAL A 163 -1.65 -18.24 -17.96
CA VAL A 163 -2.45 -18.74 -16.83
C VAL A 163 -3.66 -17.85 -16.60
N ASN A 164 -4.53 -18.14 -15.61
CA ASN A 164 -5.76 -17.37 -15.44
C ASN A 164 -5.57 -16.07 -14.63
N THR A 165 -4.61 -16.03 -13.72
CA THR A 165 -4.47 -14.91 -12.77
C THR A 165 -3.01 -14.51 -12.56
N GLY A 166 -2.80 -13.29 -12.01
CA GLY A 166 -1.48 -12.82 -11.61
C GLY A 166 -0.85 -13.68 -10.50
N ALA A 167 -1.65 -14.16 -9.54
CA ALA A 167 -1.15 -15.03 -8.48
C ALA A 167 -0.64 -16.37 -9.06
N GLU A 168 -1.35 -16.97 -10.02
CA GLU A 168 -0.88 -18.17 -10.73
C GLU A 168 0.41 -17.89 -11.53
N ALA A 169 0.53 -16.71 -12.14
CA ALA A 169 1.74 -16.32 -12.86
C ALA A 169 2.95 -16.20 -11.89
N VAL A 170 2.75 -15.57 -10.72
CA VAL A 170 3.75 -15.50 -9.64
C VAL A 170 4.12 -16.92 -9.14
N GLU A 171 3.14 -17.79 -8.88
CA GLU A 171 3.39 -19.16 -8.45
C GLU A 171 4.24 -19.95 -9.47
N ASN A 172 3.96 -19.76 -10.77
CA ASN A 172 4.75 -20.44 -11.80
C ASN A 172 6.14 -19.82 -11.95
N ALA A 173 6.31 -18.51 -11.76
CA ALA A 173 7.62 -17.89 -11.69
C ALA A 173 8.45 -18.42 -10.51
N ILE A 174 7.85 -18.52 -9.32
CA ILE A 174 8.45 -19.13 -8.14
C ILE A 174 8.87 -20.59 -8.43
N LYS A 175 7.97 -21.39 -8.98
CA LYS A 175 8.27 -22.79 -9.34
C LYS A 175 9.43 -22.90 -10.32
N ALA A 176 9.48 -22.04 -11.35
CA ALA A 176 10.52 -22.04 -12.35
C ALA A 176 11.91 -21.78 -11.72
N VAL A 177 12.04 -20.74 -10.89
CA VAL A 177 13.32 -20.42 -10.26
C VAL A 177 13.73 -21.43 -9.19
N LEU A 178 12.78 -21.99 -8.42
CA LEU A 178 13.07 -23.05 -7.46
C LEU A 178 13.56 -24.31 -8.16
N LEU A 179 12.91 -24.72 -9.24
CA LEU A 179 13.34 -25.88 -10.03
C LEU A 179 14.70 -25.64 -10.71
N ASN A 180 14.91 -24.44 -11.26
CA ASN A 180 16.22 -24.03 -11.78
C ASN A 180 17.29 -24.19 -10.69
N ARG A 181 17.00 -23.72 -9.48
CA ARG A 181 17.96 -23.80 -8.38
C ARG A 181 18.26 -25.24 -7.98
N VAL A 182 17.25 -26.09 -7.89
CA VAL A 182 17.45 -27.55 -7.62
C VAL A 182 18.39 -28.17 -8.67
N LYS A 183 18.16 -27.88 -9.95
CA LYS A 183 18.99 -28.45 -11.04
C LYS A 183 20.41 -27.91 -11.06
N THR A 184 20.60 -26.62 -10.78
CA THR A 184 21.93 -26.00 -10.83
C THR A 184 22.76 -26.20 -9.55
N SER A 185 22.10 -26.37 -8.39
CA SER A 185 22.80 -26.59 -7.10
C SER A 185 22.94 -28.05 -6.72
N GLY A 186 22.09 -28.93 -7.24
CA GLY A 186 21.98 -30.33 -6.80
C GLY A 186 21.33 -30.49 -5.41
N GLU A 187 20.85 -29.41 -4.79
CA GLU A 187 20.19 -29.42 -3.47
C GLU A 187 18.71 -29.81 -3.63
N ALA A 188 18.18 -30.61 -2.71
CA ALA A 188 16.78 -31.04 -2.76
C ALA A 188 15.78 -29.91 -2.50
N SER A 189 16.19 -28.84 -1.84
CA SER A 189 15.37 -27.65 -1.60
C SER A 189 15.79 -26.53 -2.53
N GLY A 190 14.82 -25.90 -3.21
CA GLY A 190 15.07 -24.86 -4.22
C GLY A 190 15.54 -23.50 -3.70
N GLY A 191 15.81 -23.35 -2.39
CA GLY A 191 16.22 -22.08 -1.79
C GLY A 191 15.06 -21.15 -1.45
N SER A 192 15.38 -19.89 -1.16
CA SER A 192 14.42 -18.83 -0.80
C SER A 192 14.24 -17.81 -1.91
N ILE A 193 13.13 -17.11 -1.90
CA ILE A 193 12.89 -15.93 -2.74
C ILE A 193 13.07 -14.69 -1.88
N VAL A 194 13.88 -13.74 -2.32
CA VAL A 194 14.00 -12.42 -1.70
C VAL A 194 12.96 -11.50 -2.33
N SER A 195 12.11 -10.90 -1.52
CA SER A 195 11.15 -9.87 -1.94
C SER A 195 11.28 -8.61 -1.10
N PHE A 196 10.41 -7.62 -1.30
CA PHE A 196 10.57 -6.32 -0.65
C PHE A 196 9.42 -6.02 0.30
N GLU A 197 9.71 -5.28 1.37
CA GLU A 197 8.71 -4.73 2.27
C GLU A 197 7.70 -3.88 1.48
N GLY A 198 6.43 -3.93 1.87
CA GLY A 198 5.34 -3.25 1.14
C GLY A 198 4.88 -3.95 -0.15
N ALA A 199 5.57 -5.01 -0.60
CA ALA A 199 5.23 -5.71 -1.84
C ALA A 199 3.90 -6.47 -1.76
N PHE A 200 3.24 -6.59 -2.93
CA PHE A 200 2.04 -7.40 -3.11
C PHE A 200 2.13 -8.25 -4.38
N HIS A 201 2.29 -9.55 -4.21
CA HIS A 201 2.48 -10.51 -5.30
C HIS A 201 1.35 -11.54 -5.44
N GLY A 202 0.33 -11.48 -4.60
CA GLY A 202 -0.82 -12.39 -4.64
C GLY A 202 -1.24 -12.90 -3.26
N ARG A 203 -2.24 -13.82 -3.25
CA ARG A 203 -2.85 -14.36 -2.04
C ARG A 203 -2.93 -15.90 -2.00
N THR A 204 -2.37 -16.62 -2.98
CA THR A 204 -2.11 -18.04 -2.88
C THR A 204 -0.91 -18.27 -1.97
N LEU A 205 -0.75 -19.44 -1.34
CA LEU A 205 0.23 -19.62 -0.27
C LEU A 205 1.68 -19.29 -0.68
N GLY A 206 2.10 -19.65 -1.89
CA GLY A 206 3.44 -19.30 -2.38
C GLY A 206 3.57 -17.80 -2.70
N SER A 207 2.59 -17.21 -3.42
CA SER A 207 2.60 -15.79 -3.70
C SER A 207 2.41 -14.93 -2.43
N LEU A 208 1.71 -15.48 -1.42
CA LEU A 208 1.53 -14.86 -0.12
C LEU A 208 2.85 -14.85 0.68
N ALA A 209 3.71 -15.84 0.50
CA ALA A 209 5.03 -15.90 1.14
C ALA A 209 5.96 -14.74 0.70
N VAL A 210 5.80 -14.24 -0.51
CA VAL A 210 6.55 -13.08 -1.05
C VAL A 210 5.78 -11.76 -0.96
N THR A 211 4.51 -11.79 -0.53
CA THR A 211 3.70 -10.59 -0.25
C THR A 211 3.98 -10.09 1.16
N HIS A 212 4.40 -8.82 1.31
CA HIS A 212 4.68 -8.21 2.61
C HIS A 212 3.48 -7.40 3.12
N ARG A 213 2.43 -8.10 3.56
CA ARG A 213 1.26 -7.51 4.25
C ARG A 213 0.88 -8.36 5.45
N LYS A 214 1.18 -7.89 6.67
CA LYS A 214 0.91 -8.62 7.93
C LYS A 214 -0.54 -9.14 7.99
N LYS A 215 -1.54 -8.28 7.75
CA LYS A 215 -2.96 -8.66 7.79
C LYS A 215 -3.34 -9.75 6.77
N ALA A 216 -2.69 -9.80 5.61
CA ALA A 216 -2.96 -10.80 4.59
C ALA A 216 -2.31 -12.17 4.89
N ARG A 217 -1.20 -12.17 5.64
CA ARG A 217 -0.42 -13.37 5.99
C ARG A 217 -0.86 -14.00 7.31
N LEU A 218 -1.47 -13.20 8.20
CA LEU A 218 -1.85 -13.66 9.53
C LEU A 218 -2.77 -14.89 9.46
N GLY A 219 -2.40 -15.96 10.17
CA GLY A 219 -3.16 -17.20 10.25
C GLY A 219 -2.93 -18.20 9.10
N PHE A 220 -2.06 -17.87 8.12
CA PHE A 220 -1.72 -18.79 7.03
C PHE A 220 -0.29 -19.28 7.13
N PRO A 221 -0.03 -20.59 6.89
CA PRO A 221 1.32 -21.11 6.75
C PRO A 221 1.94 -20.54 5.47
N THR A 222 3.05 -19.83 5.58
CA THR A 222 3.84 -19.31 4.47
C THR A 222 5.27 -19.80 4.57
N PHE A 223 6.01 -19.77 3.46
CA PHE A 223 7.44 -20.00 3.50
C PHE A 223 8.10 -18.82 4.24
N ASP A 224 9.10 -19.13 5.07
CA ASP A 224 9.91 -18.13 5.76
C ASP A 224 10.99 -17.57 4.80
N TRP A 225 10.53 -16.78 3.84
CA TRP A 225 11.38 -16.13 2.86
C TRP A 225 11.64 -14.67 3.24
N PRO A 226 12.87 -14.18 3.00
CA PRO A 226 13.26 -12.86 3.45
C PRO A 226 12.58 -11.74 2.67
N HIS A 227 12.20 -10.69 3.40
CA HIS A 227 11.79 -9.42 2.86
C HIS A 227 12.86 -8.37 3.21
N VAL A 228 13.25 -7.55 2.25
CA VAL A 228 14.21 -6.46 2.41
C VAL A 228 13.52 -5.12 2.23
N SER A 229 14.07 -4.06 2.81
CA SER A 229 13.47 -2.74 2.73
C SER A 229 13.34 -2.27 1.28
N PHE A 230 12.18 -1.76 0.88
CA PHE A 230 12.00 -1.17 -0.45
C PHE A 230 12.68 0.22 -0.49
N PRO A 231 13.54 0.50 -1.48
CA PRO A 231 14.32 1.73 -1.54
C PRO A 231 13.52 2.87 -2.19
N ALA A 232 12.45 3.31 -1.54
CA ALA A 232 11.61 4.38 -2.05
C ALA A 232 12.37 5.71 -2.18
N VAL A 233 12.21 6.40 -3.31
CA VAL A 233 12.81 7.71 -3.60
C VAL A 233 11.86 8.86 -3.19
N ASP A 234 11.26 8.74 -2.03
CA ASP A 234 10.48 9.78 -1.37
C ASP A 234 11.33 10.44 -0.26
N GLY A 235 11.34 11.74 -0.17
CA GLY A 235 12.16 12.50 0.76
C GLY A 235 13.36 13.19 0.09
N THR A 236 14.38 13.52 0.89
CA THR A 236 15.60 14.18 0.38
C THR A 236 16.46 13.24 -0.43
N PRO A 237 17.30 13.74 -1.37
CA PRO A 237 18.26 12.90 -2.11
C PRO A 237 19.18 12.08 -1.21
N ARG A 238 19.58 12.63 -0.05
CA ARG A 238 20.44 11.94 0.91
C ARG A 238 19.72 10.78 1.62
N GLU A 239 18.47 10.95 1.96
CA GLU A 239 17.65 9.89 2.57
C GLU A 239 17.35 8.78 1.57
N SER A 240 17.01 9.14 0.34
CA SER A 240 16.80 8.17 -0.75
C SER A 240 18.06 7.35 -1.01
N ALA A 241 19.24 7.98 -1.12
CA ALA A 241 20.51 7.28 -1.30
C ALA A 241 20.82 6.32 -0.13
N ARG A 242 20.55 6.71 1.11
CA ARG A 242 20.73 5.85 2.29
C ARG A 242 19.80 4.64 2.27
N ARG A 243 18.53 4.83 1.85
CA ARG A 243 17.57 3.72 1.71
C ARG A 243 18.01 2.75 0.62
N GLU A 244 18.47 3.26 -0.50
CA GLU A 244 18.99 2.43 -1.59
C GLU A 244 20.21 1.60 -1.16
N GLU A 245 21.20 2.23 -0.52
CA GLU A 245 22.38 1.55 0.00
C GLU A 245 22.00 0.47 1.03
N ARG A 246 21.07 0.79 1.96
CA ARG A 246 20.56 -0.17 2.95
C ARG A 246 19.90 -1.37 2.28
N SER A 247 18.98 -1.12 1.37
CA SER A 247 18.25 -2.15 0.65
C SER A 247 19.20 -3.06 -0.14
N LEU A 248 20.10 -2.47 -0.90
CA LEU A 248 21.10 -3.21 -1.68
C LEU A 248 22.00 -4.06 -0.77
N LYS A 249 22.41 -3.49 0.37
CA LYS A 249 23.19 -4.22 1.37
C LYS A 249 22.42 -5.42 1.96
N GLN A 250 21.15 -5.26 2.25
CA GLN A 250 20.30 -6.36 2.74
C GLN A 250 20.20 -7.50 1.69
N VAL A 251 20.00 -7.16 0.41
CA VAL A 251 20.03 -8.14 -0.68
C VAL A 251 21.41 -8.80 -0.75
N TRP A 252 22.49 -8.01 -0.72
CA TRP A 252 23.86 -8.52 -0.75
C TRP A 252 24.15 -9.45 0.44
N ASP A 253 23.73 -9.11 1.66
CA ASP A 253 23.90 -9.95 2.85
C ASP A 253 23.25 -11.34 2.68
N LEU A 254 22.10 -11.40 1.99
CA LEU A 254 21.41 -12.66 1.72
C LEU A 254 22.05 -13.50 0.63
N ILE A 255 22.47 -12.87 -0.48
CA ILE A 255 23.02 -13.60 -1.63
C ILE A 255 24.53 -13.87 -1.52
N ALA A 256 25.30 -12.93 -0.98
CA ALA A 256 26.74 -13.08 -0.80
C ALA A 256 27.10 -13.96 0.41
N SER A 257 26.23 -14.05 1.42
CA SER A 257 26.22 -14.94 2.61
C SER A 257 27.60 -15.43 3.11
N VAL A 258 28.57 -14.52 3.10
CA VAL A 258 29.94 -14.86 3.53
C VAL A 258 29.95 -14.98 5.06
N ARG A 259 30.46 -16.10 5.60
CA ARG A 259 30.86 -16.19 7.02
C ARG A 259 32.01 -15.24 7.31
N MET A 260 31.73 -13.94 7.26
CA MET A 260 32.66 -12.95 7.79
C MET A 260 32.36 -12.79 9.29
N PRO A 261 33.30 -13.09 10.16
CA PRO A 261 33.06 -13.11 11.60
C PRO A 261 32.83 -11.72 12.20
N ARG A 262 33.18 -10.64 11.46
CA ARG A 262 33.06 -9.27 11.94
C ARG A 262 32.17 -8.43 11.02
N ALA A 263 31.27 -7.64 11.63
CA ALA A 263 30.38 -6.72 10.91
C ALA A 263 31.15 -5.70 10.05
N GLU A 264 32.33 -5.26 10.52
CA GLU A 264 33.21 -4.33 9.82
C GLU A 264 33.74 -4.90 8.50
N GLN A 265 34.20 -6.15 8.50
CA GLN A 265 34.70 -6.83 7.30
C GLN A 265 33.60 -7.02 6.25
N ARG A 266 32.35 -7.31 6.69
CA ARG A 266 31.18 -7.40 5.79
C ARG A 266 30.89 -6.05 5.14
N ARG A 267 30.98 -4.96 5.92
CA ARG A 267 30.74 -3.61 5.41
C ARG A 267 31.80 -3.22 4.38
N GLU A 268 33.08 -3.46 4.66
CA GLU A 268 34.18 -3.18 3.73
C GLU A 268 34.08 -3.99 2.44
N SER A 269 33.70 -5.27 2.53
CA SER A 269 33.51 -6.11 1.34
C SER A 269 32.34 -5.64 0.49
N PHE A 270 31.20 -5.29 1.11
CA PHE A 270 30.07 -4.71 0.40
C PHE A 270 30.47 -3.40 -0.30
N GLN A 271 31.16 -2.50 0.40
CA GLN A 271 31.59 -1.22 -0.18
C GLN A 271 32.53 -1.40 -1.37
N ARG A 272 33.51 -2.30 -1.28
CA ARG A 272 34.41 -2.60 -2.41
C ARG A 272 33.69 -3.13 -3.62
N GLU A 273 32.70 -4.02 -3.40
CA GLU A 273 31.92 -4.58 -4.49
C GLU A 273 30.97 -3.53 -5.09
N LEU A 274 30.37 -2.69 -4.25
CA LEU A 274 29.52 -1.57 -4.69
C LEU A 274 30.33 -0.57 -5.52
N GLU A 275 31.54 -0.19 -5.09
CA GLU A 275 32.46 0.68 -5.84
C GLU A 275 32.85 0.08 -7.19
N ALA A 276 33.10 -1.24 -7.25
CA ALA A 276 33.38 -1.92 -8.51
C ALA A 276 32.15 -1.89 -9.46
N ILE A 277 30.95 -2.13 -8.93
CA ILE A 277 29.70 -2.05 -9.70
C ILE A 277 29.48 -0.61 -10.20
N ASP A 278 29.65 0.39 -9.34
CA ASP A 278 29.49 1.79 -9.71
C ASP A 278 30.52 2.24 -10.76
N GLY A 279 31.74 1.79 -10.61
CA GLY A 279 32.82 2.02 -11.61
C GLY A 279 32.45 1.41 -12.98
N PHE A 280 31.90 0.19 -13.00
CA PHE A 280 31.42 -0.43 -14.22
C PHE A 280 30.24 0.33 -14.84
N LEU A 281 29.25 0.72 -14.02
CA LEU A 281 28.04 1.44 -14.49
C LEU A 281 28.36 2.85 -15.00
N ALA A 282 29.43 3.48 -14.51
CA ALA A 282 29.88 4.80 -14.96
C ALA A 282 30.69 4.74 -16.26
N ALA A 283 31.26 3.59 -16.64
CA ALA A 283 32.07 3.42 -17.82
C ALA A 283 31.18 3.22 -19.07
N PRO A 284 31.24 4.07 -20.09
CA PRO A 284 30.45 3.89 -21.30
C PRO A 284 30.91 2.65 -22.09
N GLY A 285 29.94 1.79 -22.46
CA GLY A 285 30.18 0.64 -23.36
C GLY A 285 30.90 -0.54 -22.72
N GLY A 286 30.89 -0.66 -21.38
CA GLY A 286 31.51 -1.81 -20.68
C GLY A 286 30.84 -3.14 -21.05
N ASP A 287 31.68 -4.20 -21.25
CA ASP A 287 31.18 -5.57 -21.41
C ASP A 287 30.77 -6.14 -20.06
N LEU A 288 29.46 -6.23 -19.81
CA LEU A 288 28.92 -6.76 -18.56
C LEU A 288 29.35 -8.22 -18.32
N ASP A 289 29.37 -9.06 -19.33
CA ASP A 289 29.70 -10.47 -19.16
C ASP A 289 31.19 -10.65 -18.84
N ALA A 290 32.07 -9.84 -19.42
CA ALA A 290 33.48 -9.80 -19.03
C ALA A 290 33.67 -9.30 -17.59
N PHE A 291 32.93 -8.23 -17.19
CA PHE A 291 32.94 -7.72 -15.82
C PHE A 291 32.48 -8.77 -14.82
N VAL A 292 31.33 -9.41 -15.10
CA VAL A 292 30.76 -10.45 -14.24
C VAL A 292 31.71 -11.64 -14.09
N ARG A 293 32.35 -12.09 -15.18
CA ARG A 293 33.38 -13.16 -15.12
C ARG A 293 34.54 -12.78 -14.19
N ALA A 294 35.09 -11.60 -14.35
CA ALA A 294 36.19 -11.11 -13.51
C ALA A 294 35.80 -11.03 -12.01
N GLN A 295 34.58 -10.54 -11.72
CA GLN A 295 34.08 -10.49 -10.33
C GLN A 295 33.89 -11.89 -9.75
N ARG A 296 33.33 -12.83 -10.51
CA ARG A 296 33.16 -14.24 -10.09
C ARG A 296 34.50 -14.94 -9.81
N GLU A 297 35.49 -14.73 -10.64
CA GLU A 297 36.87 -15.23 -10.44
C GLU A 297 37.48 -14.68 -9.15
N ALA A 298 37.29 -13.38 -8.89
CA ALA A 298 37.78 -12.75 -7.67
C ALA A 298 37.09 -13.24 -6.40
N LEU A 299 35.79 -13.54 -6.47
CA LEU A 299 35.01 -14.07 -5.36
C LEU A 299 35.36 -15.53 -5.02
N GLY A 300 35.67 -16.36 -6.02
CA GLY A 300 35.91 -17.77 -5.90
C GLY A 300 34.60 -18.59 -5.76
N GLU A 301 34.73 -19.92 -5.64
CA GLU A 301 33.57 -20.84 -5.69
C GLU A 301 32.67 -20.79 -4.47
N GLU A 302 33.21 -20.60 -3.28
CA GLU A 302 32.44 -20.72 -2.03
C GLU A 302 31.34 -19.65 -1.86
N PRO A 303 31.55 -18.35 -2.10
CA PRO A 303 30.48 -17.36 -2.10
C PRO A 303 29.40 -17.66 -3.14
N LEU A 304 29.80 -18.06 -4.35
CA LEU A 304 28.88 -18.40 -5.43
C LEU A 304 28.04 -19.64 -5.09
N ARG A 305 28.64 -20.66 -4.45
CA ARG A 305 27.90 -21.82 -3.97
C ARG A 305 26.86 -21.44 -2.91
N ARG A 306 27.17 -20.49 -2.03
CA ARG A 306 26.23 -20.01 -1.00
C ARG A 306 25.09 -19.15 -1.57
N ALA A 307 25.38 -18.35 -2.58
CA ALA A 307 24.38 -17.59 -3.30
C ALA A 307 23.23 -18.47 -3.83
N ARG A 308 23.53 -19.75 -4.10
CA ARG A 308 22.57 -20.74 -4.54
C ARG A 308 21.45 -21.06 -3.52
N ARG A 309 21.55 -20.58 -2.27
CA ARG A 309 20.44 -20.65 -1.29
C ARG A 309 19.33 -19.66 -1.58
N VAL A 310 19.58 -18.63 -2.40
CA VAL A 310 18.58 -17.70 -2.91
C VAL A 310 18.23 -18.13 -4.33
N ALA A 311 16.97 -18.48 -4.56
CA ALA A 311 16.48 -18.90 -5.87
C ALA A 311 16.25 -17.71 -6.81
N ALA A 312 15.81 -16.58 -6.28
CA ALA A 312 15.59 -15.35 -7.05
C ALA A 312 15.42 -14.14 -6.15
N VAL A 313 15.53 -12.95 -6.77
CA VAL A 313 15.01 -11.68 -6.24
C VAL A 313 13.78 -11.29 -7.05
N LEU A 314 12.66 -11.03 -6.37
CA LEU A 314 11.38 -10.63 -6.96
C LEU A 314 11.06 -9.18 -6.54
N VAL A 315 10.80 -8.31 -7.52
CA VAL A 315 10.56 -6.88 -7.27
C VAL A 315 9.46 -6.32 -8.16
N GLU A 316 8.63 -5.43 -7.61
CA GLU A 316 7.75 -4.56 -8.40
C GLU A 316 8.57 -3.36 -8.91
N PRO A 317 8.49 -2.97 -10.20
CA PRO A 317 9.14 -1.73 -10.68
C PRO A 317 8.62 -0.49 -9.92
N ILE A 318 7.32 -0.49 -9.63
CA ILE A 318 6.62 0.48 -8.79
C ILE A 318 5.71 -0.32 -7.86
N GLN A 319 5.86 -0.15 -6.55
CA GLN A 319 4.98 -0.80 -5.60
C GLN A 319 3.58 -0.17 -5.63
N GLY A 320 2.62 -0.86 -6.25
CA GLY A 320 1.26 -0.34 -6.36
C GLY A 320 0.52 -0.32 -5.02
N GLU A 321 0.38 -1.48 -4.41
CA GLU A 321 -0.32 -1.68 -3.13
C GLU A 321 0.47 -1.12 -1.94
N GLY A 322 1.79 -1.02 -2.05
CA GLY A 322 2.66 -0.46 -1.02
C GLY A 322 2.54 1.05 -0.86
N GLY A 323 1.98 1.77 -1.87
CA GLY A 323 1.82 3.22 -1.80
C GLY A 323 2.25 3.97 -3.06
N VAL A 324 2.28 3.33 -4.22
CA VAL A 324 2.81 3.89 -5.48
C VAL A 324 4.25 4.38 -5.32
N HIS A 325 5.07 3.56 -4.65
CA HIS A 325 6.46 3.90 -4.38
C HIS A 325 7.37 3.52 -5.54
N PHE A 326 8.31 4.41 -5.82
CA PHE A 326 9.35 4.26 -6.84
C PHE A 326 10.70 3.97 -6.21
N THR A 327 11.58 3.38 -7.03
CA THR A 327 13.01 3.35 -6.76
C THR A 327 13.78 4.01 -7.90
N SER A 328 15.06 4.33 -7.70
CA SER A 328 15.88 4.94 -8.76
C SER A 328 16.33 3.91 -9.80
N ALA A 329 16.62 4.40 -11.00
CA ALA A 329 17.30 3.61 -12.03
C ALA A 329 18.69 3.14 -11.55
N GLY A 330 19.38 3.95 -10.76
CA GLY A 330 20.68 3.60 -10.17
C GLY A 330 20.60 2.37 -9.28
N PHE A 331 19.59 2.30 -8.40
CA PHE A 331 19.37 1.11 -7.56
C PHE A 331 19.10 -0.13 -8.41
N MET A 332 18.18 -0.07 -9.36
CA MET A 332 17.81 -1.24 -10.17
C MET A 332 18.97 -1.73 -11.07
N ARG A 333 19.79 -0.81 -11.59
CA ARG A 333 21.01 -1.16 -12.34
C ARG A 333 22.03 -1.89 -11.46
N ARG A 334 22.28 -1.37 -10.25
CA ARG A 334 23.16 -2.02 -9.26
C ARG A 334 22.64 -3.39 -8.87
N LEU A 335 21.33 -3.49 -8.58
CA LEU A 335 20.68 -4.74 -8.25
C LEU A 335 20.84 -5.76 -9.39
N ARG A 336 20.66 -5.34 -10.66
CA ARG A 336 20.84 -6.22 -11.81
C ARG A 336 22.27 -6.73 -11.96
N VAL A 337 23.27 -5.85 -11.81
CA VAL A 337 24.67 -6.27 -11.86
C VAL A 337 25.00 -7.23 -10.72
N LEU A 338 24.57 -6.90 -9.51
CA LEU A 338 24.75 -7.73 -8.32
C LEU A 338 24.15 -9.14 -8.51
N THR A 339 22.93 -9.23 -8.98
CA THR A 339 22.26 -10.52 -9.22
C THR A 339 22.95 -11.32 -10.33
N ARG A 340 23.54 -10.67 -11.35
CA ARG A 340 24.35 -11.30 -12.39
C ARG A 340 25.65 -11.86 -11.83
N ILE A 341 26.36 -11.13 -10.97
CA ILE A 341 27.60 -11.60 -10.33
C ILE A 341 27.35 -12.90 -9.56
N TYR A 342 26.27 -12.98 -8.81
CA TYR A 342 25.96 -14.11 -7.95
C TYR A 342 25.10 -15.22 -8.59
N ASP A 343 24.76 -15.09 -9.86
CA ASP A 343 23.92 -16.03 -10.59
C ASP A 343 22.53 -16.26 -9.94
N VAL A 344 21.94 -15.15 -9.50
CA VAL A 344 20.59 -15.12 -8.91
C VAL A 344 19.63 -14.48 -9.89
N PRO A 345 18.59 -15.18 -10.35
CA PRO A 345 17.58 -14.61 -11.24
C PRO A 345 16.91 -13.35 -10.64
N LEU A 346 16.73 -12.31 -11.45
CA LEU A 346 15.95 -11.10 -11.13
C LEU A 346 14.62 -11.14 -11.88
N LEU A 347 13.53 -11.14 -11.11
CA LEU A 347 12.16 -11.21 -11.62
C LEU A 347 11.45 -9.88 -11.37
N PHE A 348 10.80 -9.35 -12.40
CA PHE A 348 9.93 -8.19 -12.26
C PHE A 348 8.45 -8.60 -12.21
N ASP A 349 7.77 -8.18 -11.15
CA ASP A 349 6.31 -8.24 -11.06
C ASP A 349 5.71 -6.99 -11.72
N GLU A 350 5.29 -7.15 -12.94
CA GLU A 350 4.60 -6.13 -13.74
C GLU A 350 3.08 -6.37 -13.85
N VAL A 351 2.54 -7.12 -12.91
CA VAL A 351 1.09 -7.39 -12.85
C VAL A 351 0.28 -6.10 -12.87
N GLN A 352 0.77 -5.05 -12.22
CA GLN A 352 0.08 -3.75 -12.17
C GLN A 352 0.67 -2.73 -13.14
N THR A 353 1.98 -2.73 -13.32
CA THR A 353 2.74 -1.71 -14.04
C THR A 353 2.87 -1.96 -15.53
N GLY A 354 2.76 -3.20 -15.97
CA GLY A 354 2.98 -3.60 -17.35
C GLY A 354 1.93 -3.09 -18.33
N TRP A 355 2.30 -3.15 -19.59
CA TRP A 355 1.50 -2.81 -20.76
C TRP A 355 1.02 -1.36 -20.76
N GLY A 356 1.96 -0.43 -20.78
CA GLY A 356 1.67 0.98 -21.00
C GLY A 356 1.32 1.81 -19.79
N ALA A 357 0.96 1.22 -18.63
CA ALA A 357 0.46 1.95 -17.47
C ALA A 357 1.36 3.10 -17.01
N THR A 358 2.67 2.95 -17.21
CA THR A 358 3.70 3.92 -16.81
C THR A 358 4.16 4.84 -17.95
N GLY A 359 3.55 4.73 -19.14
CA GLY A 359 4.03 5.39 -20.36
C GLY A 359 5.17 4.64 -21.08
N ARG A 360 5.55 3.47 -20.56
CA ARG A 360 6.45 2.51 -21.21
C ARG A 360 5.71 1.20 -21.46
N LEU A 361 6.12 0.43 -22.46
CA LEU A 361 5.48 -0.87 -22.72
C LEU A 361 5.61 -1.76 -21.47
N TRP A 362 6.83 -1.88 -20.95
CA TRP A 362 7.16 -2.53 -19.70
C TRP A 362 7.79 -1.53 -18.73
N ALA A 363 7.34 -1.51 -17.49
CA ALA A 363 7.79 -0.50 -16.54
C ALA A 363 9.29 -0.61 -16.21
N HIS A 364 9.87 -1.83 -16.21
CA HIS A 364 11.31 -2.00 -15.99
C HIS A 364 12.18 -1.34 -17.06
N GLU A 365 11.65 -1.01 -18.24
CA GLU A 365 12.37 -0.26 -19.28
C GLU A 365 12.77 1.15 -18.81
N MET A 366 12.08 1.71 -17.80
CA MET A 366 12.45 3.00 -17.21
C MET A 366 13.84 3.00 -16.58
N PHE A 367 14.35 1.84 -16.22
CA PHE A 367 15.63 1.73 -15.51
C PHE A 367 16.84 1.59 -16.43
N ASP A 368 16.62 1.31 -17.72
CA ASP A 368 17.68 1.07 -18.70
C ASP A 368 18.74 0.09 -18.13
N LEU A 369 18.27 -1.11 -17.80
CA LEU A 369 19.07 -2.13 -17.13
C LEU A 369 20.26 -2.57 -17.97
N PRO A 370 21.45 -2.84 -17.36
CA PRO A 370 22.64 -3.29 -18.10
C PRO A 370 22.50 -4.70 -18.68
N ALA A 371 21.52 -5.47 -18.20
CA ALA A 371 21.10 -6.74 -18.80
C ALA A 371 19.58 -6.91 -18.60
N PRO A 372 18.88 -7.65 -19.50
CA PRO A 372 17.47 -7.94 -19.33
C PRO A 372 17.15 -8.68 -18.02
N PRO A 373 15.92 -8.59 -17.50
CA PRO A 373 15.44 -9.45 -16.41
C PRO A 373 15.42 -10.93 -16.84
N ASP A 374 15.36 -11.83 -15.88
CA ASP A 374 15.27 -13.27 -16.15
C ASP A 374 13.81 -13.74 -16.28
N ALA A 375 12.86 -12.99 -15.66
CA ALA A 375 11.44 -13.16 -15.88
C ALA A 375 10.67 -11.85 -15.67
N VAL A 376 9.53 -11.74 -16.37
CA VAL A 376 8.56 -10.66 -16.20
C VAL A 376 7.17 -11.29 -16.05
N ILE A 377 6.49 -10.92 -14.98
CA ILE A 377 5.17 -11.42 -14.62
C ILE A 377 4.14 -10.35 -14.95
N TRP A 378 3.12 -10.69 -15.72
CA TRP A 378 2.10 -9.75 -16.15
C TRP A 378 0.69 -10.33 -15.95
N ALA A 379 -0.27 -9.46 -15.60
CA ALA A 379 -1.69 -9.82 -15.49
C ALA A 379 -2.56 -8.55 -15.55
N LYS A 380 -3.63 -8.51 -14.77
CA LYS A 380 -4.58 -7.37 -14.70
C LYS A 380 -5.05 -6.93 -16.10
N LYS A 381 -4.37 -5.98 -16.74
CA LYS A 381 -4.69 -5.52 -18.10
C LYS A 381 -4.59 -6.61 -19.15
N ALA A 382 -3.81 -7.66 -18.88
CA ALA A 382 -3.78 -8.87 -19.69
C ALA A 382 -5.08 -9.69 -19.62
N GLN A 383 -5.97 -9.41 -18.68
CA GLN A 383 -7.22 -10.17 -18.46
C GLN A 383 -7.00 -11.68 -18.22
N ASN A 384 -5.76 -12.09 -18.18
CA ASN A 384 -5.20 -13.39 -17.86
C ASN A 384 -3.92 -13.17 -17.04
N GLY A 385 -3.24 -14.22 -16.62
CA GLY A 385 -1.86 -14.15 -16.15
C GLY A 385 -0.92 -14.56 -17.28
N VAL A 386 0.20 -13.88 -17.39
CA VAL A 386 1.27 -14.19 -18.35
C VAL A 386 2.60 -14.14 -17.63
N LEU A 387 3.40 -15.19 -17.81
CA LEU A 387 4.78 -15.24 -17.33
C LEU A 387 5.70 -15.27 -18.55
N PHE A 388 6.53 -14.23 -18.69
CA PHE A 388 7.62 -14.19 -19.66
C PHE A 388 8.93 -14.61 -18.98
N VAL A 389 9.73 -15.46 -19.62
CA VAL A 389 10.99 -15.96 -19.06
C VAL A 389 12.12 -15.98 -20.09
N SER A 390 13.35 -15.91 -19.60
CA SER A 390 14.55 -16.13 -20.41
C SER A 390 14.60 -17.56 -20.97
N GLU A 391 15.38 -17.77 -22.03
CA GLU A 391 15.61 -19.10 -22.59
C GLU A 391 16.16 -20.07 -21.53
N GLU A 392 16.99 -19.61 -20.62
CA GLU A 392 17.55 -20.41 -19.55
C GLU A 392 16.45 -20.95 -18.61
N LEU A 393 15.55 -20.10 -18.13
CA LEU A 393 14.42 -20.50 -17.30
C LEU A 393 13.36 -21.29 -18.06
N ALA A 394 13.23 -21.11 -19.37
CA ALA A 394 12.23 -21.78 -20.21
C ALA A 394 12.45 -23.29 -20.32
N THR A 395 13.67 -23.79 -20.11
CA THR A 395 13.96 -25.22 -20.19
C THR A 395 13.09 -26.07 -19.25
N PHE A 396 12.55 -25.46 -18.18
CA PHE A 396 11.71 -26.14 -17.20
C PHE A 396 10.26 -26.31 -17.64
N PHE A 397 9.78 -25.49 -18.56
CA PHE A 397 8.42 -25.64 -19.12
C PHE A 397 8.27 -26.86 -20.02
N GLN A 398 9.37 -27.48 -20.42
CA GLN A 398 9.39 -28.72 -21.15
C GLN A 398 9.15 -29.96 -20.27
N GLU A 399 9.21 -29.80 -18.94
CA GLU A 399 8.93 -30.87 -18.00
C GLU A 399 7.43 -31.08 -17.87
N GLU A 400 6.96 -32.23 -18.32
CA GLU A 400 5.56 -32.61 -18.36
C GLU A 400 4.87 -32.43 -16.99
N LYS A 401 3.72 -31.73 -16.99
CA LYS A 401 2.79 -31.59 -15.86
C LYS A 401 3.31 -30.84 -14.61
N LYS A 402 4.45 -30.14 -14.67
CA LYS A 402 4.93 -29.35 -13.53
C LYS A 402 4.35 -27.93 -13.49
N PHE A 403 4.04 -27.34 -14.65
CA PHE A 403 3.60 -25.96 -14.78
C PHE A 403 2.18 -25.83 -15.31
N ASN A 404 1.59 -26.89 -15.80
CA ASN A 404 0.27 -26.87 -16.42
C ASN A 404 -0.84 -26.49 -15.44
N THR A 405 -1.75 -25.65 -15.91
CA THR A 405 -3.10 -25.51 -15.37
C THR A 405 -4.09 -26.00 -16.46
N THR A 406 -5.22 -26.58 -16.08
CA THR A 406 -6.18 -27.15 -17.05
C THR A 406 -6.55 -26.15 -18.15
N TRP A 407 -6.74 -24.90 -17.78
CA TRP A 407 -7.29 -23.89 -18.70
C TRP A 407 -6.23 -23.13 -19.49
N GLU A 408 -5.03 -22.92 -18.95
CA GLU A 408 -3.98 -22.06 -19.54
C GLU A 408 -4.54 -20.73 -20.08
N GLY A 409 -5.26 -20.03 -19.22
CA GLY A 409 -5.97 -18.80 -19.56
C GLY A 409 -7.47 -19.00 -19.83
N ASP A 410 -8.20 -17.90 -19.81
CA ASP A 410 -9.62 -17.84 -20.11
C ASP A 410 -9.86 -17.33 -21.53
N SER A 411 -10.70 -18.03 -22.31
CA SER A 411 -10.96 -17.69 -23.72
C SER A 411 -11.53 -16.26 -23.89
N VAL A 412 -12.43 -15.81 -23.00
CA VAL A 412 -12.96 -14.43 -23.04
C VAL A 412 -11.86 -13.43 -22.71
N GLY A 413 -11.03 -13.75 -21.72
CA GLY A 413 -9.84 -12.97 -21.37
C GLY A 413 -8.84 -12.89 -22.54
N MET A 414 -8.66 -13.97 -23.31
CA MET A 414 -7.78 -13.99 -24.49
C MET A 414 -8.26 -13.02 -25.57
N VAL A 415 -9.57 -12.97 -25.86
CA VAL A 415 -10.14 -12.01 -26.82
C VAL A 415 -9.94 -10.58 -26.35
N ARG A 416 -10.23 -10.30 -25.06
CA ARG A 416 -10.00 -8.98 -24.46
C ARG A 416 -8.53 -8.59 -24.52
N LEU A 417 -7.63 -9.52 -24.19
CA LEU A 417 -6.18 -9.28 -24.27
C LEU A 417 -5.74 -8.91 -25.67
N LEU A 418 -6.16 -9.67 -26.70
CA LEU A 418 -5.85 -9.35 -28.09
C LEU A 418 -6.33 -7.94 -28.46
N ALA A 419 -7.56 -7.56 -28.06
CA ALA A 419 -8.07 -6.20 -28.29
C ALA A 419 -7.26 -5.13 -27.57
N VAL A 420 -6.74 -5.41 -26.35
CA VAL A 420 -5.87 -4.50 -25.59
C VAL A 420 -4.49 -4.40 -26.25
N LEU A 421 -3.92 -5.52 -26.73
CA LEU A 421 -2.63 -5.54 -27.43
C LEU A 421 -2.63 -4.69 -28.71
N ASP A 422 -3.73 -4.75 -29.46
CA ASP A 422 -3.87 -4.03 -30.73
C ASP A 422 -4.11 -2.51 -30.56
N ARG A 423 -4.38 -2.04 -29.34
CA ARG A 423 -4.88 -0.67 -29.12
C ARG A 423 -3.99 0.23 -28.28
N LEU A 424 -2.88 -0.25 -27.79
CA LEU A 424 -1.99 0.55 -26.97
C LEU A 424 -1.45 1.75 -27.74
N ASP A 425 -1.78 2.95 -27.26
CA ASP A 425 -1.22 4.23 -27.69
C ASP A 425 -0.49 4.85 -26.49
N LEU A 426 0.83 4.75 -26.48
CA LEU A 426 1.67 5.27 -25.38
C LEU A 426 1.61 6.80 -25.28
N ASP A 427 1.45 7.50 -26.40
CA ASP A 427 1.31 8.96 -26.42
C ASP A 427 -0.02 9.38 -25.77
N GLN A 428 -1.08 8.62 -25.99
CA GLN A 428 -2.36 8.85 -25.30
C GLN A 428 -2.23 8.61 -23.80
N VAL A 429 -1.58 7.51 -23.39
CA VAL A 429 -1.30 7.23 -21.96
C VAL A 429 -0.51 8.36 -21.33
N ALA A 430 0.52 8.86 -22.03
CA ALA A 430 1.32 9.99 -21.53
C ALA A 430 0.46 11.25 -21.34
N ARG A 431 -0.32 11.65 -22.36
CA ARG A 431 -1.22 12.82 -22.29
C ARG A 431 -2.21 12.71 -21.13
N THR A 432 -2.88 11.55 -21.00
CA THR A 432 -3.83 11.29 -19.92
C THR A 432 -3.16 11.37 -18.55
N GLY A 433 -1.97 10.76 -18.41
CA GLY A 433 -1.18 10.78 -17.19
C GLY A 433 -0.69 12.18 -16.81
N GLU A 434 -0.22 12.97 -17.77
CA GLU A 434 0.23 14.36 -17.56
C GLU A 434 -0.93 15.25 -17.09
N HIS A 435 -2.10 15.16 -17.73
CA HIS A 435 -3.29 15.91 -17.33
C HIS A 435 -3.72 15.55 -15.90
N ALA A 436 -3.79 14.26 -15.58
CA ALA A 436 -4.14 13.78 -14.26
C ALA A 436 -3.14 14.23 -13.18
N ARG A 437 -1.83 14.14 -13.49
CA ARG A 437 -0.77 14.61 -12.60
C ARG A 437 -0.90 16.11 -12.32
N ALA A 438 -1.07 16.94 -13.36
CA ALA A 438 -1.22 18.37 -13.21
C ALA A 438 -2.42 18.74 -12.31
N GLY A 439 -3.56 18.05 -12.49
CA GLY A 439 -4.74 18.20 -11.64
C GLY A 439 -4.48 17.85 -10.17
N LEU A 440 -3.81 16.69 -9.92
CA LEU A 440 -3.46 16.27 -8.56
C LEU A 440 -2.40 17.16 -7.91
N GLU A 441 -1.43 17.68 -8.66
CA GLU A 441 -0.44 18.62 -8.14
C GLU A 441 -1.07 19.98 -7.78
N ALA A 442 -2.05 20.43 -8.57
CA ALA A 442 -2.85 21.60 -8.22
C ALA A 442 -3.66 21.37 -6.95
N PHE A 443 -4.33 20.21 -6.86
CA PHE A 443 -5.05 19.81 -5.65
C PHE A 443 -4.13 19.75 -4.43
N ALA A 444 -2.95 19.16 -4.54
CA ALA A 444 -1.98 19.09 -3.45
C ALA A 444 -1.44 20.47 -3.02
N ARG A 445 -1.25 21.38 -3.98
CA ARG A 445 -0.84 22.77 -3.64
C ARG A 445 -1.92 23.53 -2.86
N ASP A 446 -3.18 23.37 -3.27
CA ASP A 446 -4.29 24.07 -2.63
C ASP A 446 -4.55 23.57 -1.20
N TYR A 447 -4.23 22.30 -0.94
CA TYR A 447 -4.39 21.66 0.37
C TYR A 447 -3.05 21.13 0.94
N ALA A 448 -1.97 21.88 0.78
CA ALA A 448 -0.59 21.46 1.10
C ALA A 448 -0.36 20.98 2.54
N GLY A 449 -1.23 21.38 3.51
CA GLY A 449 -1.20 20.86 4.88
C GLY A 449 -1.79 19.45 5.06
N LEU A 450 -2.58 18.99 4.10
CA LEU A 450 -3.33 17.72 4.17
C LEU A 450 -2.93 16.74 3.07
N ILE A 451 -2.58 17.25 1.89
CA ILE A 451 -2.29 16.47 0.68
C ILE A 451 -0.86 16.76 0.24
N HIS A 452 -0.10 15.72 -0.02
CA HIS A 452 1.31 15.82 -0.43
C HIS A 452 1.77 14.59 -1.22
N GLY A 453 3.01 14.60 -1.66
CA GLY A 453 3.66 13.43 -2.24
C GLY A 453 2.98 12.89 -3.51
N VAL A 454 2.44 13.77 -4.38
CA VAL A 454 1.93 13.35 -5.69
C VAL A 454 3.05 12.69 -6.46
N ARG A 455 2.84 11.43 -6.86
CA ARG A 455 3.84 10.60 -7.51
C ARG A 455 3.19 9.60 -8.46
N GLY A 456 4.00 8.95 -9.29
CA GLY A 456 3.52 7.96 -10.24
C GLY A 456 4.20 8.11 -11.60
N ALA A 457 3.82 7.29 -12.57
CA ALA A 457 4.24 7.37 -13.97
C ALA A 457 3.07 7.02 -14.88
N GLY A 458 2.95 7.70 -16.01
CA GLY A 458 1.79 7.54 -16.89
C GLY A 458 0.49 7.73 -16.13
N VAL A 459 -0.43 6.79 -16.25
CA VAL A 459 -1.73 6.81 -15.56
C VAL A 459 -1.71 6.16 -14.18
N MET A 460 -0.57 5.65 -13.75
CA MET A 460 -0.42 5.03 -12.43
C MET A 460 0.04 6.07 -11.42
N LEU A 461 -0.90 6.83 -10.86
CA LEU A 461 -0.63 7.97 -9.97
C LEU A 461 -1.11 7.69 -8.55
N GLY A 462 -0.52 8.37 -7.58
CA GLY A 462 -0.94 8.37 -6.19
C GLY A 462 -0.52 9.63 -5.47
N PHE A 463 -1.19 9.91 -4.37
CA PHE A 463 -0.86 11.02 -3.48
C PHE A 463 -1.08 10.59 -2.03
N ASP A 464 -0.34 11.21 -1.13
CA ASP A 464 -0.48 10.96 0.29
C ASP A 464 -1.42 11.96 0.94
N VAL A 465 -2.22 11.45 1.86
CA VAL A 465 -2.98 12.24 2.82
C VAL A 465 -2.19 12.27 4.12
N VAL A 466 -2.29 13.35 4.87
CA VAL A 466 -1.48 13.60 6.08
C VAL A 466 -1.44 12.42 7.05
N ARG A 467 -2.53 11.65 7.19
CA ARG A 467 -2.65 10.45 8.03
C ARG A 467 -3.61 9.43 7.43
N GLY A 468 -3.51 8.18 7.89
CA GLY A 468 -4.34 7.07 7.42
C GLY A 468 -5.84 7.27 7.66
N ASP A 469 -6.22 7.79 8.83
CA ASP A 469 -7.63 8.09 9.16
C ASP A 469 -8.23 9.19 8.27
N TRP A 470 -7.44 10.22 7.93
CA TRP A 470 -7.83 11.23 6.95
C TRP A 470 -7.93 10.65 5.53
N ARG A 471 -7.01 9.74 5.18
CA ARG A 471 -7.07 9.02 3.91
C ARG A 471 -8.38 8.23 3.79
N ASP A 472 -8.74 7.48 4.84
CA ASP A 472 -9.97 6.68 4.84
C ASP A 472 -11.23 7.55 4.84
N ALA A 473 -11.25 8.63 5.62
CA ALA A 473 -12.32 9.61 5.62
C ALA A 473 -12.47 10.31 4.25
N LEU A 474 -11.35 10.72 3.62
CA LEU A 474 -11.38 11.33 2.29
C LEU A 474 -11.91 10.34 1.24
N ARG A 475 -11.46 9.08 1.29
CA ARG A 475 -11.95 8.02 0.40
C ARG A 475 -13.44 7.79 0.56
N GLU A 476 -13.93 7.70 1.80
CA GLU A 476 -15.35 7.51 2.10
C GLU A 476 -16.17 8.72 1.65
N ARG A 477 -15.74 9.94 1.96
CA ARG A 477 -16.43 11.15 1.52
C ARG A 477 -16.46 11.29 0.00
N ALA A 478 -15.35 10.98 -0.68
CA ALA A 478 -15.28 10.95 -2.14
C ALA A 478 -16.26 9.92 -2.72
N PHE A 479 -16.36 8.73 -2.11
CA PHE A 479 -17.33 7.72 -2.51
C PHE A 479 -18.78 8.19 -2.39
N ARG A 480 -19.14 8.88 -1.31
CA ARG A 480 -20.48 9.48 -1.12
C ARG A 480 -20.80 10.53 -2.20
N LEU A 481 -19.79 11.18 -2.73
CA LEU A 481 -19.90 12.12 -3.86
C LEU A 481 -19.80 11.42 -5.23
N GLY A 482 -19.75 10.09 -5.26
CA GLY A 482 -19.71 9.30 -6.49
C GLY A 482 -18.31 9.04 -7.05
N LEU A 483 -17.23 9.28 -6.31
CA LEU A 483 -15.86 9.02 -6.76
C LEU A 483 -15.27 7.81 -6.05
N VAL A 484 -14.90 6.78 -6.82
CA VAL A 484 -14.26 5.56 -6.33
C VAL A 484 -12.74 5.69 -6.42
N LEU A 485 -12.08 5.56 -5.27
CA LEU A 485 -10.62 5.58 -5.14
C LEU A 485 -10.13 4.34 -4.39
N LEU A 486 -8.89 3.94 -4.65
CA LEU A 486 -8.27 2.79 -4.00
C LEU A 486 -7.23 3.25 -2.98
N PRO A 487 -7.26 2.74 -1.75
CA PRO A 487 -6.21 2.99 -0.78
C PRO A 487 -4.97 2.17 -1.10
N ALA A 488 -3.79 2.66 -0.72
CA ALA A 488 -2.52 1.94 -0.76
C ALA A 488 -1.64 2.37 0.40
N GLY A 489 -0.74 1.47 0.84
CA GLY A 489 0.10 1.75 2.00
C GLY A 489 -0.72 2.23 3.20
N GLU A 490 -0.13 3.10 4.01
CA GLU A 490 -0.77 3.63 5.22
C GLU A 490 -1.66 4.86 4.93
N ARG A 491 -1.22 5.75 4.03
CA ARG A 491 -1.82 7.08 3.82
C ARG A 491 -2.02 7.48 2.36
N THR A 492 -1.74 6.58 1.41
CA THR A 492 -1.83 6.87 -0.03
C THR A 492 -3.24 6.59 -0.56
N LEU A 493 -3.72 7.45 -1.44
CA LEU A 493 -4.81 7.18 -2.37
C LEU A 493 -4.26 7.04 -3.78
N ARG A 494 -4.70 6.00 -4.48
CA ARG A 494 -4.37 5.75 -5.89
C ARG A 494 -5.37 6.47 -6.78
N PHE A 495 -4.85 7.10 -7.83
CA PHE A 495 -5.62 7.77 -8.85
C PHE A 495 -5.17 7.23 -10.22
N TYR A 496 -5.92 6.26 -10.73
CA TYR A 496 -5.60 5.49 -11.92
C TYR A 496 -6.67 5.71 -12.99
N PRO A 497 -6.60 6.80 -13.78
CA PRO A 497 -7.45 6.91 -14.95
C PRO A 497 -7.16 5.78 -15.93
N ARG A 498 -8.14 5.41 -16.73
CA ARG A 498 -7.92 4.51 -17.86
C ARG A 498 -7.09 5.24 -18.93
N TYR A 499 -6.49 4.51 -19.85
CA TYR A 499 -5.53 5.04 -20.83
C TYR A 499 -6.10 6.16 -21.70
N ASP A 500 -7.38 6.04 -22.04
CA ASP A 500 -8.13 6.93 -22.91
C ASP A 500 -9.19 7.76 -22.15
N THR A 501 -8.98 8.00 -20.85
CA THR A 501 -9.87 8.84 -20.06
C THR A 501 -9.82 10.28 -20.59
N GLU A 502 -10.98 10.82 -20.91
CA GLU A 502 -11.11 12.19 -21.42
C GLU A 502 -10.71 13.22 -20.36
N PRO A 503 -10.09 14.35 -20.73
CA PRO A 503 -9.65 15.37 -19.77
C PRO A 503 -10.74 15.87 -18.82
N TYR A 504 -11.96 16.11 -19.33
CA TYR A 504 -13.06 16.60 -18.50
C TYR A 504 -13.44 15.64 -17.36
N VAL A 505 -13.25 14.33 -17.57
CA VAL A 505 -13.51 13.31 -16.56
C VAL A 505 -12.49 13.38 -15.42
N ILE A 506 -11.23 13.64 -15.77
CA ILE A 506 -10.16 13.84 -14.80
C ILE A 506 -10.43 15.10 -13.99
N ASP A 507 -10.86 16.18 -14.67
CA ASP A 507 -11.21 17.45 -14.03
C ASP A 507 -12.41 17.27 -13.07
N GLU A 508 -13.43 16.51 -13.47
CA GLU A 508 -14.57 16.14 -12.61
C GLU A 508 -14.09 15.37 -11.37
N ALA A 509 -13.23 14.36 -11.53
CA ALA A 509 -12.67 13.59 -10.43
C ALA A 509 -11.89 14.45 -9.44
N VAL A 510 -11.05 15.36 -9.92
CA VAL A 510 -10.30 16.31 -9.09
C VAL A 510 -11.26 17.31 -8.42
N GLY A 511 -12.32 17.74 -9.10
CA GLY A 511 -13.39 18.58 -8.52
C GLY A 511 -14.11 17.88 -7.37
N LEU A 512 -14.41 16.59 -7.51
CA LEU A 512 -15.01 15.78 -6.45
C LEU A 512 -14.05 15.58 -5.27
N LEU A 513 -12.75 15.41 -5.51
CA LEU A 513 -11.73 15.38 -4.45
C LEU A 513 -11.70 16.70 -3.66
N ARG A 514 -11.78 17.85 -4.36
CA ARG A 514 -11.83 19.16 -3.71
C ARG A 514 -13.06 19.30 -2.81
N ARG A 515 -14.22 18.95 -3.31
CA ARG A 515 -15.46 18.93 -2.52
C ARG A 515 -15.33 18.01 -1.31
N ALA A 516 -14.80 16.79 -1.49
CA ALA A 516 -14.65 15.84 -0.41
C ALA A 516 -13.73 16.33 0.72
N ILE A 517 -12.58 16.93 0.38
CA ILE A 517 -11.66 17.47 1.39
C ILE A 517 -12.21 18.73 2.08
N GLU A 518 -12.93 19.59 1.36
CA GLU A 518 -13.57 20.77 1.91
C GLU A 518 -14.69 20.41 2.89
N ASP A 519 -15.49 19.39 2.57
CA ASP A 519 -16.52 18.86 3.47
C ASP A 519 -15.90 18.32 4.76
N LEU A 520 -14.80 17.58 4.65
CA LEU A 520 -14.08 17.06 5.81
C LEU A 520 -13.48 18.19 6.67
N ILE A 521 -12.96 19.23 6.05
CA ILE A 521 -12.43 20.39 6.76
C ILE A 521 -13.58 21.12 7.48
N ARG A 522 -14.71 21.33 6.82
CA ARG A 522 -15.91 21.97 7.41
C ARG A 522 -16.49 21.16 8.55
N GLY A 523 -16.72 19.87 8.35
CA GLY A 523 -17.26 18.98 9.37
C GLY A 523 -16.38 18.85 10.62
N ARG A 524 -15.08 19.11 10.51
CA ARG A 524 -14.16 19.16 11.66
C ARG A 524 -14.01 20.59 12.26
N ASN A 525 -14.41 21.62 11.54
CA ASN A 525 -14.44 23.01 12.01
C ASN A 525 -15.82 23.43 12.55
N GLU A 526 -16.88 22.68 12.28
CA GLU A 526 -18.15 22.87 12.96
C GLU A 526 -17.99 22.38 14.41
N PRO A 527 -18.28 23.23 15.41
CA PRO A 527 -18.25 22.78 16.78
C PRO A 527 -19.25 21.63 16.92
N ALA A 528 -18.78 20.47 17.37
CA ALA A 528 -19.66 19.39 17.80
C ALA A 528 -20.78 20.01 18.65
N VAL A 529 -21.99 19.68 18.27
CA VAL A 529 -23.25 20.19 18.82
C VAL A 529 -23.20 20.52 20.30
N ALA A 530 -23.66 21.76 20.59
CA ALA A 530 -23.91 22.32 21.91
C ALA A 530 -22.69 22.41 22.83
N ALA A 531 -21.98 23.51 22.70
CA ALA A 531 -21.18 24.04 23.76
C ALA A 531 -22.00 24.06 25.05
N GLY A 532 -21.67 23.15 25.98
CA GLY A 532 -21.87 23.47 27.37
C GLY A 532 -21.21 24.82 27.65
N PRO A 533 -21.59 25.53 28.71
CA PRO A 533 -21.28 26.94 28.89
C PRO A 533 -19.78 27.21 28.70
N GLU A 534 -19.47 28.26 27.93
CA GLU A 534 -18.10 28.80 27.76
C GLU A 534 -17.35 28.82 29.08
N ILE A 535 -16.45 27.88 29.26
CA ILE A 535 -15.52 27.89 30.41
C ILE A 535 -14.39 28.84 30.01
N ARG A 536 -14.35 30.01 30.59
CA ARG A 536 -13.19 30.89 30.55
C ARG A 536 -11.99 30.10 31.01
N VAL A 537 -10.96 30.00 30.18
CA VAL A 537 -9.67 29.33 30.47
C VAL A 537 -9.01 30.09 31.67
N GLY A 538 -9.31 29.62 32.87
CA GLY A 538 -8.52 29.93 34.03
C GLY A 538 -7.51 28.78 34.22
N THR A 539 -6.28 29.09 34.56
CA THR A 539 -5.28 28.08 34.96
C THR A 539 -5.86 27.19 36.04
N LEU A 540 -6.11 25.92 35.71
CA LEU A 540 -6.62 24.94 36.66
C LEU A 540 -5.46 24.54 37.63
N GLU A 541 -5.61 24.80 38.91
CA GLU A 541 -4.79 24.16 39.93
C GLU A 541 -5.40 22.80 40.24
N CYS A 542 -4.71 21.72 39.88
CA CYS A 542 -5.15 20.37 40.16
C CYS A 542 -4.12 19.68 41.09
N PRO A 543 -4.30 19.77 42.42
CA PRO A 543 -3.42 19.07 43.35
C PRO A 543 -3.44 17.57 43.09
N ILE A 544 -2.28 16.92 43.13
CA ILE A 544 -2.16 15.47 42.81
C ILE A 544 -3.06 14.64 43.75
N GLU A 545 -3.28 15.07 44.98
CA GLU A 545 -4.15 14.42 45.96
C GLU A 545 -5.65 14.47 45.55
N ALA A 546 -6.00 15.42 44.69
CA ALA A 546 -7.36 15.57 44.14
C ALA A 546 -7.58 14.75 42.86
N ILE A 547 -6.56 14.09 42.34
CA ILE A 547 -6.65 13.29 41.11
C ILE A 547 -7.06 11.86 41.43
N GLU A 548 -8.05 11.36 40.71
CA GLU A 548 -8.39 9.94 40.70
C GLU A 548 -8.03 9.31 39.34
N ALA A 549 -7.56 8.08 39.39
CA ALA A 549 -7.30 7.27 38.20
C ALA A 549 -8.55 6.47 37.85
N VAL A 550 -8.99 6.56 36.60
CA VAL A 550 -10.14 5.86 36.04
C VAL A 550 -9.62 4.93 34.94
N GLU A 551 -9.85 3.63 35.09
CA GLU A 551 -9.52 2.66 34.07
C GLU A 551 -10.44 2.86 32.82
N LEU A 552 -9.82 2.89 31.64
CA LEU A 552 -10.51 3.04 30.37
C LEU A 552 -10.76 1.67 29.73
N THR A 553 -11.91 1.09 30.01
CA THR A 553 -12.49 0.03 29.16
C THR A 553 -13.19 0.66 27.94
N PRO A 554 -13.49 -0.09 26.86
CA PRO A 554 -14.27 0.45 25.74
C PRO A 554 -15.58 1.14 26.14
N ALA A 555 -16.30 0.57 27.10
CA ALA A 555 -17.54 1.17 27.63
C ALA A 555 -17.27 2.47 28.39
N ARG A 556 -16.24 2.49 29.24
CA ARG A 556 -15.87 3.66 30.02
C ARG A 556 -15.25 4.78 29.16
N PHE A 557 -14.56 4.40 28.09
CA PHE A 557 -14.08 5.34 27.09
C PHE A 557 -15.28 6.06 26.44
N ALA A 558 -16.31 5.33 26.01
CA ALA A 558 -17.49 5.93 25.40
C ALA A 558 -18.21 6.93 26.32
N GLU A 559 -18.22 6.69 27.63
CA GLU A 559 -18.76 7.64 28.63
C GLU A 559 -17.90 8.92 28.76
N LEU A 560 -16.59 8.82 28.60
CA LEU A 560 -15.64 9.91 28.79
C LEU A 560 -15.10 10.48 27.47
N GLU A 561 -15.57 9.98 26.34
CA GLU A 561 -15.07 10.29 24.99
C GLU A 561 -14.95 11.79 24.73
N SER A 562 -16.01 12.54 24.98
CA SER A 562 -16.02 13.99 24.76
C SER A 562 -14.96 14.73 25.60
N GLN A 563 -14.67 14.25 26.81
CA GLN A 563 -13.68 14.84 27.67
C GLN A 563 -12.25 14.46 27.24
N ILE A 564 -12.03 13.23 26.79
CA ILE A 564 -10.74 12.74 26.27
C ILE A 564 -10.41 13.48 24.98
N VAL A 565 -11.36 13.60 24.06
CA VAL A 565 -11.20 14.38 22.83
C VAL A 565 -10.92 15.86 23.12
N ALA A 566 -11.51 16.42 24.17
CA ALA A 566 -11.22 17.79 24.60
C ALA A 566 -9.77 17.95 25.12
N VAL A 567 -9.24 16.96 25.84
CA VAL A 567 -7.83 16.94 26.26
C VAL A 567 -6.89 16.91 25.04
N GLU A 568 -7.20 16.07 24.05
CA GLU A 568 -6.46 16.01 22.78
C GLU A 568 -6.48 17.36 22.05
N ALA A 569 -7.67 17.95 21.91
CA ALA A 569 -7.85 19.22 21.22
C ALA A 569 -7.11 20.38 21.89
N GLU A 570 -7.15 20.43 23.23
CA GLU A 570 -6.43 21.45 24.01
C GLU A 570 -4.93 21.24 23.94
N ARG A 571 -4.45 19.98 23.97
CA ARG A 571 -3.02 19.64 23.92
C ARG A 571 -2.41 19.89 22.54
N TYR A 572 -3.04 19.40 21.50
CA TYR A 572 -2.48 19.38 20.16
C TYR A 572 -3.12 20.38 19.20
N GLY A 573 -4.18 21.05 19.62
CA GLY A 573 -4.83 22.14 18.89
C GLY A 573 -4.32 23.55 19.27
N ASP A 574 -3.54 23.70 20.36
CA ASP A 574 -3.02 24.99 20.79
C ASP A 574 -1.87 25.46 19.89
N ALA A 575 -2.15 26.52 19.13
CA ALA A 575 -1.22 27.14 18.22
C ALA A 575 0.06 27.66 18.90
N SER A 576 0.01 27.99 20.20
CA SER A 576 1.17 28.54 20.94
C SER A 576 2.29 27.54 21.16
N GLN A 577 2.02 26.24 21.01
CA GLN A 577 3.00 25.15 21.20
C GLN A 577 3.83 24.88 19.94
N TYR A 578 3.49 25.49 18.81
CA TYR A 578 4.18 25.26 17.55
C TYR A 578 5.18 26.35 17.21
N PRO A 579 6.30 26.03 16.54
CA PRO A 579 7.27 27.02 16.09
C PRO A 579 6.62 28.11 15.22
N PRO A 580 7.09 29.37 15.35
CA PRO A 580 6.48 30.52 14.64
C PRO A 580 6.48 30.42 13.10
N ASP A 581 7.37 29.63 12.53
CA ASP A 581 7.46 29.37 11.09
C ASP A 581 6.37 28.40 10.62
N VAL A 582 6.00 27.43 11.44
CA VAL A 582 4.88 26.52 11.19
C VAL A 582 3.56 27.26 11.20
N LEU A 583 3.38 28.20 12.15
CA LEU A 583 2.19 29.03 12.24
C LEU A 583 2.09 30.04 11.09
N ARG A 584 3.21 30.63 10.68
CA ARG A 584 3.26 31.58 9.54
C ARG A 584 2.97 30.94 8.19
N ALA A 585 3.20 29.66 8.05
CA ALA A 585 2.88 28.90 6.83
C ALA A 585 1.40 28.53 6.70
N GLY A 586 0.53 28.95 7.63
CA GLY A 586 -0.90 28.60 7.66
C GLY A 586 -1.15 27.11 7.93
N ARG A 587 -0.13 26.40 8.39
CA ARG A 587 -0.19 24.95 8.67
C ARG A 587 -0.67 24.75 10.10
N ARG A 588 -1.85 24.14 10.29
CA ARG A 588 -2.25 23.60 11.59
C ARG A 588 -1.72 22.18 11.67
N PRO A 589 -0.86 21.86 12.63
CA PRO A 589 -0.40 20.48 12.84
C PRO A 589 -1.56 19.63 13.39
N LEU A 590 -1.70 18.43 12.85
CA LEU A 590 -2.77 17.50 13.20
C LEU A 590 -2.18 16.35 14.03
N LEU A 591 -1.67 16.64 15.21
CA LEU A 591 -1.23 15.60 16.18
C LEU A 591 -2.40 14.98 16.96
N GLN A 592 -3.61 15.52 16.82
CA GLN A 592 -4.79 15.05 17.53
C GLN A 592 -5.24 13.68 17.03
N PHE A 593 -5.35 12.71 17.93
CA PHE A 593 -5.90 11.40 17.60
C PHE A 593 -7.43 11.44 17.49
N PRO A 594 -8.02 10.91 16.40
CA PRO A 594 -9.46 10.72 16.32
C PRO A 594 -9.97 9.76 17.37
N SER A 595 -11.17 10.01 17.89
CA SER A 595 -11.85 9.17 18.86
C SER A 595 -11.93 7.69 18.44
N ALA A 596 -12.21 7.42 17.16
CA ALA A 596 -12.26 6.06 16.63
C ALA A 596 -10.92 5.31 16.72
N VAL A 597 -9.78 6.01 16.59
CA VAL A 597 -8.44 5.42 16.75
C VAL A 597 -8.18 5.07 18.21
N LEU A 598 -8.52 5.97 19.13
CA LEU A 598 -8.38 5.74 20.55
C LEU A 598 -9.26 4.57 21.03
N ALA A 599 -10.52 4.52 20.56
CA ALA A 599 -11.44 3.41 20.84
C ALA A 599 -10.93 2.09 20.21
N GLY A 600 -10.35 2.16 19.01
CA GLY A 600 -9.75 1.02 18.31
C GLY A 600 -8.60 0.40 19.12
N THR A 601 -7.72 1.23 19.68
CA THR A 601 -6.60 0.76 20.54
C THR A 601 -7.10 -0.03 21.75
N LEU A 602 -8.18 0.42 22.39
CA LEU A 602 -8.79 -0.28 23.54
C LEU A 602 -9.46 -1.62 23.18
N SER A 603 -9.64 -1.89 21.90
CA SER A 603 -10.18 -3.17 21.38
C SER A 603 -9.09 -4.17 20.99
N ASN A 604 -7.81 -3.78 21.03
CA ASN A 604 -6.68 -4.66 20.71
C ASN A 604 -6.40 -5.64 21.87
N PRO A 605 -5.77 -6.80 21.57
CA PRO A 605 -5.29 -7.71 22.62
C PRO A 605 -4.33 -7.01 23.60
N GLY A 606 -4.50 -7.26 24.89
CA GLY A 606 -3.68 -6.65 25.93
C GLY A 606 -3.87 -5.14 26.07
N ALA A 607 -5.00 -4.59 25.61
CA ALA A 607 -5.27 -3.16 25.73
C ALA A 607 -5.39 -2.71 27.19
N LEU A 608 -4.73 -1.59 27.50
CA LEU A 608 -4.80 -0.90 28.77
C LEU A 608 -5.04 0.59 28.50
N GLY A 609 -5.91 1.19 29.31
CA GLY A 609 -6.17 2.62 29.23
C GLY A 609 -6.41 3.21 30.60
N LEU A 610 -5.96 4.44 30.79
CA LEU A 610 -6.08 5.17 32.05
C LEU A 610 -6.41 6.63 31.78
N ALA A 611 -7.45 7.14 32.43
CA ALA A 611 -7.70 8.58 32.50
C ALA A 611 -7.46 9.08 33.90
N LEU A 612 -6.88 10.26 34.02
CA LEU A 612 -6.79 10.99 35.29
C LEU A 612 -7.88 12.05 35.32
N ARG A 613 -8.71 12.03 36.33
CA ARG A 613 -9.84 12.94 36.54
C ARG A 613 -9.66 13.73 37.82
N ASP A 614 -9.88 15.03 37.72
CA ASP A 614 -9.95 15.89 38.90
C ASP A 614 -11.27 15.61 39.66
N ARG A 615 -11.19 15.23 40.94
CA ARG A 615 -12.33 14.87 41.77
C ARG A 615 -13.27 16.04 42.07
N VAL A 616 -12.74 17.28 42.01
CA VAL A 616 -13.49 18.48 42.34
C VAL A 616 -14.36 18.91 41.16
N SER A 617 -13.75 19.01 39.98
CA SER A 617 -14.46 19.42 38.75
C SER A 617 -15.10 18.26 37.99
N GLY A 618 -14.71 17.01 38.27
CA GLY A 618 -15.11 15.83 37.53
C GLY A 618 -14.50 15.74 36.12
N ARG A 619 -13.59 16.65 35.75
CA ARG A 619 -12.99 16.78 34.41
C ARG A 619 -11.83 15.82 34.23
N VAL A 620 -11.74 15.19 33.08
CA VAL A 620 -10.53 14.45 32.65
C VAL A 620 -9.42 15.48 32.35
N VAL A 621 -8.28 15.30 32.99
CA VAL A 621 -7.12 16.21 32.92
C VAL A 621 -5.94 15.61 32.14
N ALA A 622 -5.89 14.28 32.04
CA ALA A 622 -4.88 13.55 31.29
C ALA A 622 -5.39 12.15 30.97
N TYR A 623 -4.85 11.54 29.95
CA TYR A 623 -5.09 10.13 29.67
C TYR A 623 -3.88 9.48 28.97
N ALA A 624 -3.79 8.16 29.10
CA ALA A 624 -2.85 7.31 28.37
C ALA A 624 -3.54 6.01 27.97
N LEU A 625 -3.22 5.48 26.81
CA LEU A 625 -3.71 4.17 26.38
C LEU A 625 -2.73 3.50 25.41
N GLY A 626 -2.77 2.19 25.39
CA GLY A 626 -1.94 1.35 24.54
C GLY A 626 -2.41 -0.09 24.56
N SER A 627 -1.69 -0.95 23.86
CA SER A 627 -1.96 -2.39 23.78
C SER A 627 -0.68 -3.18 23.51
N ALA A 628 -0.76 -4.48 23.27
CA ALA A 628 0.39 -5.26 22.85
C ALA A 628 1.02 -4.66 21.58
N LEU A 629 2.37 -4.62 21.53
CA LEU A 629 3.15 -4.01 20.45
C LEU A 629 2.76 -4.55 19.06
N GLU A 630 2.43 -5.82 18.99
CA GLU A 630 2.04 -6.51 17.75
C GLU A 630 0.72 -6.00 17.14
N GLY A 631 -0.07 -5.25 17.89
CA GLY A 631 -1.30 -4.59 17.41
C GLY A 631 -1.05 -3.27 16.69
N HIS A 632 0.20 -2.80 16.60
CA HIS A 632 0.58 -1.48 16.12
C HIS A 632 1.51 -1.57 14.92
N ASP A 633 1.44 -0.56 14.05
CA ASP A 633 2.25 -0.43 12.84
C ASP A 633 2.80 1.00 12.64
N GLU A 634 2.84 1.80 13.72
CA GLU A 634 3.34 3.17 13.69
C GLU A 634 4.85 3.24 13.43
N GLU A 635 5.31 4.45 13.14
CA GLU A 635 6.72 4.72 12.87
C GLU A 635 7.60 4.31 14.05
N GLY A 636 8.60 3.49 13.80
CA GLY A 636 9.51 2.93 14.81
C GLY A 636 9.15 1.53 15.28
N VAL A 637 7.87 1.12 15.26
CA VAL A 637 7.44 -0.22 15.72
C VAL A 637 8.15 -1.34 14.95
N SER A 638 8.31 -1.20 13.63
CA SER A 638 9.02 -2.20 12.80
C SER A 638 10.50 -2.38 13.15
N ALA A 639 11.10 -1.41 13.85
CA ALA A 639 12.49 -1.46 14.30
C ALA A 639 12.62 -1.89 15.78
N ASP A 640 11.51 -2.14 16.45
CA ASP A 640 11.52 -2.56 17.85
C ASP A 640 12.13 -3.96 17.99
N PRO A 641 13.14 -4.13 18.90
CA PRO A 641 13.84 -5.39 19.05
C PRO A 641 12.97 -6.53 19.60
N ARG A 642 11.81 -6.22 20.19
CA ARG A 642 10.88 -7.18 20.81
C ARG A 642 9.63 -7.43 19.96
N LEU A 643 9.55 -6.87 18.77
CA LEU A 643 8.41 -7.11 17.89
C LEU A 643 8.29 -8.60 17.54
N GLY A 644 7.17 -9.19 17.90
CA GLY A 644 6.89 -10.63 17.71
C GLY A 644 7.08 -11.48 18.98
N GLU A 645 7.60 -10.93 20.07
CA GLU A 645 7.79 -11.64 21.34
C GLU A 645 6.51 -11.65 22.20
N ASN A 646 5.52 -10.81 21.90
CA ASN A 646 4.24 -10.65 22.62
C ASN A 646 4.38 -10.29 24.12
N ASP A 647 5.47 -9.67 24.50
CA ASP A 647 5.77 -9.29 25.89
C ASP A 647 6.00 -7.78 26.09
N THR A 648 5.75 -7.00 25.04
CA THR A 648 5.95 -5.56 25.02
C THR A 648 4.62 -4.81 24.94
N PHE A 649 4.39 -3.91 25.89
CA PHE A 649 3.28 -2.96 25.85
C PHE A 649 3.68 -1.73 25.04
N TYR A 650 2.91 -1.40 24.01
CA TYR A 650 3.09 -0.18 23.22
C TYR A 650 2.15 0.92 23.73
N LEU A 651 2.71 1.97 24.34
CA LEU A 651 1.97 3.16 24.73
C LEU A 651 1.69 3.99 23.47
N HIS A 652 0.44 3.92 22.99
CA HIS A 652 0.02 4.49 21.71
C HIS A 652 -0.35 5.96 21.82
N ALA A 653 -1.07 6.36 22.86
CA ALA A 653 -1.51 7.73 23.05
C ALA A 653 -1.30 8.20 24.49
N LEU A 654 -0.84 9.44 24.63
CA LEU A 654 -0.63 10.14 25.89
C LEU A 654 -0.93 11.62 25.68
N ALA A 655 -1.86 12.17 26.43
CA ALA A 655 -2.11 13.60 26.45
C ALA A 655 -2.45 14.12 27.83
N THR A 656 -2.02 15.34 28.11
CA THR A 656 -2.28 16.07 29.36
C THR A 656 -2.69 17.50 29.04
N LEU A 657 -3.69 18.04 29.71
CA LEU A 657 -4.14 19.41 29.53
C LEU A 657 -3.00 20.42 29.73
N PRO A 658 -2.68 21.25 28.74
CA PRO A 658 -1.62 22.25 28.86
C PRO A 658 -1.93 23.35 29.88
N SER A 659 -3.20 23.56 30.16
CA SER A 659 -3.69 24.55 31.14
C SER A 659 -3.45 24.18 32.61
N ILE A 660 -2.89 23.01 32.88
CA ILE A 660 -2.57 22.57 34.26
C ILE A 660 -1.21 23.11 34.68
N LYS A 661 -1.12 23.80 35.85
CA LYS A 661 0.12 24.38 36.35
C LYS A 661 1.22 23.32 36.65
N ASN A 662 0.84 22.13 37.10
CA ASN A 662 1.73 21.03 37.46
C ASN A 662 1.70 19.90 36.40
N GLN A 663 1.66 20.26 35.14
CA GLN A 663 1.57 19.34 34.03
C GLN A 663 2.58 18.19 34.09
N VAL A 664 3.85 18.47 34.37
CA VAL A 664 4.92 17.46 34.44
C VAL A 664 4.66 16.43 35.54
N GLU A 665 4.14 16.84 36.68
CA GLU A 665 3.82 15.95 37.80
C GLU A 665 2.64 15.03 37.46
N VAL A 666 1.63 15.58 36.78
CA VAL A 666 0.46 14.83 36.28
C VAL A 666 0.87 13.84 35.18
N GLU A 667 1.73 14.23 34.24
CA GLU A 667 2.30 13.34 33.23
C GLU A 667 3.10 12.19 33.91
N ASN A 668 3.92 12.49 34.91
CA ASN A 668 4.69 11.49 35.63
C ASN A 668 3.81 10.51 36.39
N LEU A 669 2.74 10.99 37.00
CA LEU A 669 1.75 10.15 37.68
C LEU A 669 1.08 9.20 36.67
N LEU A 670 0.65 9.71 35.53
CA LEU A 670 -0.01 8.94 34.46
C LEU A 670 0.92 7.86 33.92
N LEU A 671 2.15 8.23 33.53
CA LEU A 671 3.17 7.32 33.02
C LEU A 671 3.53 6.21 33.99
N THR A 672 3.66 6.56 35.27
CA THR A 672 3.95 5.56 36.34
C THR A 672 2.79 4.58 36.48
N ARG A 673 1.55 5.06 36.47
CA ARG A 673 0.36 4.22 36.64
C ARG A 673 0.14 3.29 35.45
N ILE A 674 0.32 3.78 34.18
CA ILE A 674 0.15 2.93 33.01
C ILE A 674 1.25 1.87 32.91
N ARG A 675 2.49 2.19 33.32
CA ARG A 675 3.58 1.21 33.47
C ARG A 675 3.21 0.11 34.45
N ASP A 676 2.72 0.49 35.65
CA ASP A 676 2.36 -0.47 36.69
C ASP A 676 1.21 -1.38 36.25
N GLN A 677 0.25 -0.87 35.45
CA GLN A 677 -0.79 -1.67 34.85
C GLN A 677 -0.24 -2.62 33.79
N ALA A 678 0.72 -2.17 32.95
CA ALA A 678 1.35 -3.02 31.95
C ALA A 678 2.10 -4.19 32.61
N LEU A 679 2.84 -3.94 33.69
CA LEU A 679 3.47 -4.98 34.51
C LEU A 679 2.45 -5.97 35.08
N ALA A 680 1.34 -5.50 35.64
CA ALA A 680 0.26 -6.34 36.13
C ALA A 680 -0.40 -7.16 35.04
N GLY A 681 -0.40 -6.67 33.79
CA GLY A 681 -0.88 -7.34 32.59
C GLY A 681 0.12 -8.34 31.97
N SER A 682 1.25 -8.62 32.66
CA SER A 682 2.31 -9.57 32.24
C SER A 682 3.21 -9.07 31.08
N PHE A 683 3.25 -7.78 30.82
CA PHE A 683 4.26 -7.21 29.92
C PHE A 683 5.59 -7.00 30.67
N SER A 684 6.70 -7.31 30.03
CA SER A 684 8.05 -7.12 30.58
C SER A 684 8.76 -5.90 29.99
N HIS A 685 8.27 -5.39 28.85
CA HIS A 685 8.84 -4.27 28.15
C HIS A 685 7.78 -3.22 27.80
N LEU A 686 8.22 -1.99 27.59
CA LEU A 686 7.39 -0.89 27.12
C LEU A 686 8.09 -0.16 25.98
N SER A 687 7.34 0.07 24.90
CA SER A 687 7.77 0.91 23.78
C SER A 687 6.78 2.04 23.55
N THR A 688 7.23 3.18 23.04
CA THR A 688 6.38 4.34 22.79
C THR A 688 7.05 5.33 21.85
N LEU A 689 6.23 6.05 21.08
CA LEU A 689 6.64 7.22 20.32
C LEU A 689 6.07 8.47 21.02
N ILE A 690 6.91 9.23 21.70
CA ILE A 690 6.50 10.39 22.49
C ILE A 690 7.32 11.64 22.16
N GLU A 691 6.81 12.81 22.52
CA GLU A 691 7.55 14.06 22.44
C GLU A 691 8.89 13.97 23.22
N GLU A 692 9.98 14.44 22.61
CA GLU A 692 11.30 14.45 23.27
C GLU A 692 11.25 15.20 24.61
N ARG A 693 10.40 16.20 24.77
CA ARG A 693 10.17 16.90 26.03
C ARG A 693 9.70 15.94 27.13
N VAL A 694 8.69 15.11 26.84
CA VAL A 694 8.13 14.13 27.80
C VAL A 694 9.19 13.10 28.18
N HIS A 695 10.03 12.65 27.24
CA HIS A 695 11.17 11.78 27.56
C HIS A 695 12.14 12.44 28.54
N ARG A 696 12.48 13.73 28.33
CA ARG A 696 13.44 14.46 29.17
C ARG A 696 12.92 14.79 30.56
N THR A 697 11.62 15.05 30.70
CA THR A 697 10.98 15.48 31.97
C THR A 697 10.22 14.34 32.67
N GLY A 698 10.10 13.19 32.04
CA GLY A 698 9.36 12.03 32.52
C GLY A 698 9.99 11.32 33.71
N PRO A 699 9.36 10.23 34.18
CA PRO A 699 9.90 9.40 35.26
C PRO A 699 11.29 8.86 34.95
N GLU A 700 12.06 8.49 35.97
CA GLU A 700 13.44 8.00 35.79
C GLU A 700 13.55 6.81 34.84
N TRP A 701 12.65 5.84 34.93
CA TRP A 701 12.63 4.68 34.06
C TRP A 701 12.46 5.07 32.57
N LEU A 702 11.66 6.09 32.26
CA LEU A 702 11.45 6.58 30.92
C LEU A 702 12.66 7.39 30.42
N ARG A 703 13.28 8.20 31.29
CA ARG A 703 14.51 8.96 30.94
C ARG A 703 15.69 8.06 30.62
N ASN A 704 15.72 6.86 31.21
CA ASN A 704 16.76 5.86 31.03
C ASN A 704 16.44 4.89 29.87
N ALA A 705 15.25 4.99 29.25
CA ALA A 705 14.86 4.16 28.11
C ALA A 705 15.81 4.31 26.91
N GLN A 706 15.99 3.23 26.19
CA GLN A 706 16.80 3.23 24.98
C GLN A 706 16.07 4.02 23.87
N VAL A 707 16.71 5.06 23.35
CA VAL A 707 16.23 5.76 22.15
C VAL A 707 16.61 4.93 20.91
N LEU A 708 15.59 4.35 20.26
CA LEU A 708 15.78 3.57 19.04
C LEU A 708 15.74 4.46 17.79
N GLN A 709 14.88 5.46 17.79
CA GLN A 709 14.70 6.37 16.67
C GLN A 709 14.39 7.78 17.17
N VAL A 710 14.90 8.78 16.47
CA VAL A 710 14.51 10.18 16.63
C VAL A 710 13.76 10.61 15.37
N VAL A 711 12.56 11.10 15.55
CA VAL A 711 11.69 11.58 14.47
C VAL A 711 11.63 13.10 14.55
N ASP A 712 12.40 13.77 13.70
CA ASP A 712 12.37 15.21 13.60
C ASP A 712 11.12 15.65 12.80
N ASP A 713 10.38 16.61 13.35
CA ASP A 713 9.18 17.16 12.70
C ASP A 713 8.09 16.12 12.43
N TYR A 714 7.82 15.25 13.41
CA TYR A 714 6.80 14.21 13.32
C TYR A 714 5.45 14.79 12.87
N LEU A 715 4.90 14.22 11.80
CA LEU A 715 3.69 14.70 11.12
C LEU A 715 3.73 16.21 10.76
N ARG A 716 4.93 16.78 10.53
CA ARG A 716 5.15 18.21 10.25
C ARG A 716 4.63 19.15 11.33
N SER A 717 4.67 18.69 12.55
CA SER A 717 4.27 19.47 13.73
C SER A 717 5.31 20.51 14.15
N GLY A 718 6.55 20.41 13.69
CA GLY A 718 7.69 21.15 14.22
C GLY A 718 8.15 20.63 15.59
N ILE A 719 7.57 19.54 16.09
CA ILE A 719 7.90 18.93 17.36
C ILE A 719 8.73 17.67 17.12
N ARG A 720 9.79 17.51 17.91
CA ARG A 720 10.62 16.32 17.87
C ARG A 720 10.03 15.23 18.74
N PHE A 721 9.90 14.03 18.18
CA PHE A 721 9.50 12.81 18.86
C PHE A 721 10.67 11.83 18.97
N VAL A 722 10.61 10.95 19.95
CA VAL A 722 11.57 9.87 20.14
C VAL A 722 10.82 8.55 20.28
N TYR A 723 11.26 7.54 19.54
CA TYR A 723 10.81 6.16 19.74
C TYR A 723 11.69 5.53 20.80
N LEU A 724 11.08 5.08 21.88
CA LEU A 724 11.72 4.55 23.07
C LEU A 724 11.37 3.08 23.26
N HIS A 725 12.33 2.34 23.79
CA HIS A 725 12.14 0.98 24.27
C HIS A 725 12.81 0.82 25.63
N THR A 726 12.15 0.17 26.56
CA THR A 726 12.68 -0.08 27.89
C THR A 726 12.10 -1.37 28.49
N GLU A 727 12.92 -2.08 29.26
CA GLU A 727 12.44 -3.13 30.16
C GLU A 727 11.75 -2.48 31.37
N ILE A 728 10.59 -3.00 31.74
CA ILE A 728 9.85 -2.56 32.93
C ILE A 728 9.84 -3.71 33.92
N ASP A 729 10.53 -3.54 35.05
CA ASP A 729 10.55 -4.52 36.13
C ASP A 729 9.70 -4.07 37.35
N GLY A 730 9.28 -5.04 38.15
CA GLY A 730 8.45 -4.78 39.32
C GLY A 730 9.20 -4.07 40.48
N ALA A 731 10.53 -3.92 40.41
CA ALA A 731 11.36 -3.43 41.50
C ALA A 731 11.67 -1.93 41.42
N GLY A 732 11.36 -1.27 40.27
CA GLY A 732 11.62 0.17 40.10
C GLY A 732 13.10 0.55 40.05
N ALA A 733 14.01 -0.41 39.94
CA ALA A 733 15.44 -0.16 39.78
C ALA A 733 15.78 -0.10 38.28
N PRO A 734 16.65 0.84 37.84
CA PRO A 734 17.10 0.87 36.47
C PRO A 734 17.90 -0.41 36.17
N VAL A 735 17.45 -1.23 35.28
CA VAL A 735 18.29 -2.30 34.71
C VAL A 735 19.35 -1.62 33.89
N VAL A 736 20.57 -1.60 34.41
CA VAL A 736 21.75 -1.14 33.65
C VAL A 736 22.05 -2.19 32.62
N VAL A 737 21.45 -2.02 31.46
CA VAL A 737 21.91 -2.75 30.25
C VAL A 737 23.30 -2.23 29.96
N GLU A 738 24.30 -3.10 30.15
CA GLU A 738 25.70 -2.78 29.86
C GLU A 738 25.77 -2.12 28.45
N ARG A 739 26.19 -0.87 28.44
CA ARG A 739 26.53 -0.16 27.21
C ARG A 739 27.64 -0.96 26.51
N ARG A 740 27.27 -1.83 25.58
CA ARG A 740 28.21 -2.25 24.55
C ARG A 740 28.57 -0.99 23.76
N ARG A 741 29.69 -0.38 24.19
CA ARG A 741 30.33 0.73 23.48
C ARG A 741 30.52 0.31 22.02
N THR A 742 29.66 0.76 21.13
CA THR A 742 30.03 0.92 19.73
C THR A 742 31.02 2.08 19.71
N ARG A 743 32.30 1.75 19.73
CA ARG A 743 33.37 2.68 19.33
C ARG A 743 33.12 3.06 17.88
N ARG A 744 33.29 4.35 17.62
CA ARG A 744 33.12 5.15 16.39
C ARG A 744 33.31 4.43 15.07
#